data_e211fd5391c93cb40f2bf2f72189df5d
#
_entry.id   e211fd5391c93cb40f2bf2f72189df5d
#
_cell.length_a   1.000
_cell.length_b   1.000
_cell.length_c   1.000
_cell.angle_alpha   90.00
_cell.angle_beta   90.00
_cell.angle_gamma   90.00
#
_symmetry.space_group_name_H-M   'P 1'
#
loop_
_entity.id
_entity.type
_entity.pdbx_description
1 polymer ?
#
loop_
_entity_poly.entity_id
_entity_poly.type
_entity_poly.pdbx_seq_one_letter_code
_entity_poly.pdbx_strand_id
1 'polypeptide(L)'
;MNILNAVEREAFESPPVFNSVQRKQYFDFPTELRRLAGELRAPTHQLGFLLSAGYLKAAKRFFPPSAFHRRDLEYVARQLELEDLSFDFSDYNPRTRQLHEITIRTFYGFRVFDPEARRLLLKEIAGMVRSQLKPKLMLWLCIDALVREKIEVPSYTRLTKLILGAINRRKQELATIIEHALDQDARGLLDGLLTQEPIEGGTAPGKTSAYKLTSIKKLSESTRPSRIKERVADLDLVGGLYHQLSPALRTLALNAEGIVYYAHSVIKSEIFQVTRRNDPDRYLHVIAFIAHQYFRLQDNLVDVLLTSLQSSQNGALREHKEQCYARREQRNESLKALVGYLDQGLLGTLVTIGAITEDGALSDAEKIASIRTLLATRETQRLLQKNQVAMLKEALVSELSEDDYYRILESKSVWIQNRVGPILKALTFQVDPGTRRLLDAIEHFKEKQGAIDKTAPVTFLDPTEMAAVNQDSKFRVSLYKALLFLHVQSAIKSGGLNLEHSYKYRPPDDYLIDRARWQRDKEQLIERAGLEAFVDPHMVLDELDEALHRQYLISNGNIIEGKNPFIKFGKNGGFTLATPQTGGERRGAFTALLPRTELCASLGDTLYREPIHPLCGRIAALAATLSPPAALRIHDLCWGDRDRLHDRAPQDDAHLPSHQRSGIGAYGELAFLRGRPPGGQRSRLATH
;
A
#
# COMPACT_ATOMS: atom_id res chain seq x y z
N MET A 1 -3.24 8.89 31.89
CA MET A 1 -3.32 8.14 30.60
C MET A 1 -2.36 6.97 30.70
N ASN A 2 -2.80 5.73 30.44
CA ASN A 2 -1.93 4.57 30.39
C ASN A 2 -1.49 4.34 28.93
N ILE A 3 -0.19 4.14 28.71
CA ILE A 3 0.37 3.88 27.37
C ILE A 3 0.09 2.44 26.95
N LEU A 4 0.24 1.49 27.88
CA LEU A 4 -0.08 0.08 27.70
C LEU A 4 -1.40 -0.26 28.43
N ASN A 5 -2.13 -1.25 27.94
CA ASN A 5 -3.24 -1.83 28.68
C ASN A 5 -2.74 -2.65 29.88
N ALA A 6 -3.63 -3.13 30.73
CA ALA A 6 -3.25 -3.83 31.97
C ALA A 6 -2.43 -5.10 31.68
N VAL A 7 -2.84 -5.91 30.71
CA VAL A 7 -2.15 -7.16 30.32
C VAL A 7 -0.77 -6.88 29.73
N GLU A 8 -0.67 -5.90 28.84
CA GLU A 8 0.61 -5.50 28.24
C GLU A 8 1.58 -4.93 29.27
N ARG A 9 1.05 -4.18 30.24
CA ARG A 9 1.85 -3.64 31.33
C ARG A 9 2.37 -4.75 32.26
N GLU A 10 1.53 -5.70 32.61
CA GLU A 10 1.92 -6.86 33.41
C GLU A 10 3.00 -7.67 32.66
N ALA A 11 2.82 -7.93 31.39
CA ALA A 11 3.82 -8.61 30.56
C ALA A 11 5.15 -7.84 30.48
N PHE A 12 5.11 -6.49 30.49
CA PHE A 12 6.32 -5.66 30.51
C PHE A 12 7.01 -5.69 31.88
N GLU A 13 6.25 -5.67 32.99
CA GLU A 13 6.79 -5.60 34.34
C GLU A 13 7.20 -6.99 34.90
N SER A 14 6.71 -8.08 34.33
CA SER A 14 7.04 -9.46 34.68
C SER A 14 8.23 -10.02 33.88
N PRO A 15 8.97 -11.00 34.43
CA PRO A 15 9.97 -11.73 33.66
C PRO A 15 9.32 -12.44 32.46
N PRO A 16 10.02 -12.50 31.30
CA PRO A 16 9.50 -13.20 30.13
C PRO A 16 9.33 -14.70 30.37
N VAL A 17 8.24 -15.27 29.86
CA VAL A 17 7.99 -16.72 29.91
C VAL A 17 8.68 -17.39 28.74
N PHE A 18 9.66 -18.26 29.01
CA PHE A 18 10.45 -18.94 28.00
C PHE A 18 9.91 -20.32 27.64
N ASN A 19 9.95 -20.66 26.37
CA ASN A 19 9.88 -22.05 25.92
C ASN A 19 11.24 -22.76 26.17
N SER A 20 11.33 -24.08 25.88
CA SER A 20 12.55 -24.86 26.14
C SER A 20 13.78 -24.37 25.35
N VAL A 21 13.58 -23.93 24.11
CA VAL A 21 14.66 -23.41 23.23
C VAL A 21 15.15 -22.05 23.74
N GLN A 22 14.23 -21.14 24.00
CA GLN A 22 14.56 -19.82 24.55
C GLN A 22 15.22 -19.90 25.92
N ARG A 23 14.74 -20.82 26.78
CA ARG A 23 15.37 -21.05 28.08
C ARG A 23 16.83 -21.49 27.93
N LYS A 24 17.12 -22.42 27.03
CA LYS A 24 18.48 -22.80 26.71
C LYS A 24 19.29 -21.61 26.19
N GLN A 25 18.75 -20.82 25.29
CA GLN A 25 19.42 -19.65 24.70
C GLN A 25 19.79 -18.57 25.74
N TYR A 26 18.90 -18.30 26.69
CA TYR A 26 19.10 -17.20 27.63
C TYR A 26 19.84 -17.64 28.90
N PHE A 27 19.70 -18.90 29.31
CA PHE A 27 20.35 -19.45 30.50
C PHE A 27 21.54 -20.39 30.17
N ASP A 28 22.02 -20.39 28.93
CA ASP A 28 23.33 -20.93 28.59
C ASP A 28 24.36 -19.83 28.75
N PHE A 29 25.19 -19.98 29.82
CA PHE A 29 26.11 -18.94 30.25
C PHE A 29 27.54 -19.22 29.80
N PRO A 30 28.30 -18.18 29.40
CA PRO A 30 29.71 -18.29 29.16
C PRO A 30 30.48 -18.80 30.39
N THR A 31 31.60 -19.49 30.18
CA THR A 31 32.44 -20.06 31.26
C THR A 31 32.84 -19.03 32.30
N GLU A 32 33.16 -17.82 31.86
CA GLU A 32 33.53 -16.71 32.74
C GLU A 32 32.42 -16.30 33.70
N LEU A 33 31.15 -16.21 33.20
CA LEU A 33 30.01 -15.86 34.04
C LEU A 33 29.70 -16.99 35.06
N ARG A 34 29.88 -18.26 34.67
CA ARG A 34 29.74 -19.41 35.54
C ARG A 34 30.79 -19.39 36.61
N ARG A 35 32.06 -19.01 36.27
CA ARG A 35 33.14 -18.85 37.25
C ARG A 35 32.81 -17.79 38.29
N LEU A 36 32.34 -16.61 37.87
CA LEU A 36 31.90 -15.55 38.79
C LEU A 36 30.74 -15.99 39.68
N ALA A 37 29.82 -16.80 39.20
CA ALA A 37 28.74 -17.37 40.01
C ALA A 37 29.32 -18.37 41.06
N GLY A 38 30.28 -19.21 40.66
CA GLY A 38 30.92 -20.18 41.53
C GLY A 38 31.73 -19.58 42.69
N GLU A 39 32.17 -18.33 42.58
CA GLU A 39 32.86 -17.60 43.66
C GLU A 39 31.90 -17.13 44.76
N LEU A 40 30.57 -17.20 44.55
CA LEU A 40 29.57 -16.83 45.53
C LEU A 40 29.34 -17.94 46.50
N ARG A 41 29.35 -17.61 47.82
CA ARG A 41 29.35 -18.58 48.89
C ARG A 41 28.03 -19.36 49.06
N ALA A 42 26.91 -18.70 48.82
CA ALA A 42 25.58 -19.31 49.03
C ALA A 42 24.98 -19.82 47.73
N PRO A 43 24.45 -21.05 47.67
CA PRO A 43 23.79 -21.60 46.48
C PRO A 43 22.63 -20.70 45.97
N THR A 44 21.85 -20.11 46.88
CA THR A 44 20.78 -19.15 46.59
C THR A 44 21.32 -17.88 45.91
N HIS A 45 22.52 -17.44 46.30
CA HIS A 45 23.18 -16.30 45.64
C HIS A 45 23.68 -16.65 44.24
N GLN A 46 24.24 -17.84 43.99
CA GLN A 46 24.66 -18.34 42.71
C GLN A 46 23.46 -18.43 41.77
N LEU A 47 22.38 -19.02 42.25
CA LEU A 47 21.12 -19.17 41.50
C LEU A 47 20.52 -17.80 41.17
N GLY A 48 20.41 -16.90 42.14
CA GLY A 48 19.89 -15.55 41.94
C GLY A 48 20.74 -14.71 40.95
N PHE A 49 22.07 -14.87 41.01
CA PHE A 49 22.99 -14.21 40.10
C PHE A 49 22.80 -14.66 38.66
N LEU A 50 22.78 -15.96 38.38
CA LEU A 50 22.59 -16.50 37.04
C LEU A 50 21.21 -16.21 36.48
N LEU A 51 20.14 -16.32 37.28
CA LEU A 51 18.79 -15.96 36.83
C LEU A 51 18.71 -14.48 36.45
N SER A 52 19.28 -13.60 37.28
CA SER A 52 19.34 -12.17 37.00
C SER A 52 20.12 -11.88 35.67
N ALA A 53 21.21 -12.62 35.47
CA ALA A 53 21.99 -12.51 34.23
C ALA A 53 21.19 -12.97 32.99
N GLY A 54 20.47 -14.07 33.07
CA GLY A 54 19.61 -14.58 32.01
C GLY A 54 18.46 -13.63 31.68
N TYR A 55 17.82 -13.08 32.69
CA TYR A 55 16.75 -12.10 32.47
C TYR A 55 17.28 -10.77 31.94
N LEU A 56 18.46 -10.29 32.37
CA LEU A 56 19.08 -9.12 31.75
C LEU A 56 19.42 -9.38 30.26
N LYS A 57 19.95 -10.57 29.97
CA LYS A 57 20.24 -10.96 28.57
C LYS A 57 18.98 -10.96 27.71
N ALA A 58 17.82 -11.39 28.25
CA ALA A 58 16.55 -11.47 27.54
C ALA A 58 15.81 -10.12 27.47
N ALA A 59 15.50 -9.54 28.65
CA ALA A 59 14.61 -8.40 28.79
C ALA A 59 15.33 -7.03 28.94
N LYS A 60 16.67 -7.05 28.98
CA LYS A 60 17.52 -5.85 29.16
C LYS A 60 17.24 -5.09 30.46
N ARG A 61 16.68 -5.79 31.47
CA ARG A 61 16.35 -5.27 32.79
C ARG A 61 16.40 -6.36 33.84
N PHE A 62 16.54 -5.97 35.09
CA PHE A 62 16.44 -6.88 36.24
C PHE A 62 15.04 -7.01 36.77
N PHE A 63 14.78 -8.16 37.39
CA PHE A 63 13.51 -8.46 38.08
C PHE A 63 13.79 -8.88 39.53
N PRO A 64 12.85 -8.63 40.47
CA PRO A 64 13.02 -9.08 41.82
C PRO A 64 12.97 -10.63 41.93
N PRO A 65 13.69 -11.26 42.86
CA PRO A 65 13.71 -12.72 43.01
C PRO A 65 12.32 -13.34 43.17
N SER A 66 11.40 -12.63 43.82
CA SER A 66 10.01 -13.05 44.00
C SER A 66 9.22 -13.21 42.72
N ALA A 67 9.71 -12.59 41.61
CA ALA A 67 9.08 -12.69 40.30
C ALA A 67 9.68 -13.79 39.41
N PHE A 68 10.74 -14.48 39.85
CA PHE A 68 11.40 -15.50 39.05
C PHE A 68 10.49 -16.68 38.77
N HIS A 69 10.43 -17.12 37.52
CA HIS A 69 9.60 -18.26 37.14
C HIS A 69 10.17 -19.59 37.67
N ARG A 70 9.37 -20.40 38.29
CA ARG A 70 9.78 -21.68 38.83
C ARG A 70 10.49 -22.60 37.83
N ARG A 71 10.02 -22.66 36.60
CA ARG A 71 10.66 -23.45 35.55
C ARG A 71 12.07 -22.98 35.19
N ASP A 72 12.35 -21.70 35.34
CA ASP A 72 13.68 -21.12 35.07
C ASP A 72 14.59 -21.36 36.25
N LEU A 73 14.04 -21.27 37.47
CA LEU A 73 14.72 -21.67 38.71
C LEU A 73 15.18 -23.13 38.63
N GLU A 74 14.28 -24.06 38.36
CA GLU A 74 14.57 -25.49 38.23
C GLU A 74 15.58 -25.79 37.11
N TYR A 75 15.58 -25.01 36.02
CA TYR A 75 16.51 -25.17 34.91
C TYR A 75 17.92 -24.78 35.31
N VAL A 76 18.09 -23.60 35.95
CA VAL A 76 19.41 -23.09 36.37
C VAL A 76 19.94 -23.87 37.55
N ALA A 77 19.09 -24.29 38.50
CA ALA A 77 19.47 -25.13 39.64
C ALA A 77 20.08 -26.47 39.17
N ARG A 78 19.50 -27.11 38.17
CA ARG A 78 20.05 -28.33 37.56
C ARG A 78 21.44 -28.09 36.92
N GLN A 79 21.68 -26.93 36.35
CA GLN A 79 23.00 -26.59 35.78
C GLN A 79 24.06 -26.37 36.88
N LEU A 80 23.62 -25.98 38.09
CA LEU A 80 24.47 -25.79 39.26
C LEU A 80 24.58 -27.06 40.09
N GLU A 81 23.98 -28.18 39.69
CA GLU A 81 23.93 -29.47 40.42
C GLU A 81 23.41 -29.34 41.86
N LEU A 82 22.44 -28.46 42.05
CA LEU A 82 21.79 -28.26 43.36
C LEU A 82 20.72 -29.31 43.57
N GLU A 83 20.88 -30.14 44.64
CA GLU A 83 19.93 -31.21 44.97
C GLU A 83 18.71 -30.70 45.72
N ASP A 84 18.84 -29.63 46.52
CA ASP A 84 17.73 -29.05 47.30
C ASP A 84 17.07 -27.91 46.52
N LEU A 85 15.82 -28.13 46.14
CA LEU A 85 15.01 -27.19 45.34
C LEU A 85 14.14 -26.27 46.22
N SER A 86 14.48 -26.08 47.49
CA SER A 86 13.82 -25.04 48.31
C SER A 86 14.35 -23.65 47.88
N PHE A 87 13.59 -22.99 46.99
CA PHE A 87 13.98 -21.67 46.46
C PHE A 87 13.58 -20.54 47.43
N ASP A 88 14.23 -20.50 48.60
CA ASP A 88 14.08 -19.37 49.52
C ASP A 88 15.17 -18.31 49.25
N PHE A 89 14.75 -17.13 48.83
CA PHE A 89 15.62 -15.98 48.61
C PHE A 89 15.61 -14.98 49.75
N SER A 90 15.21 -15.39 50.99
CA SER A 90 15.22 -14.50 52.14
C SER A 90 16.60 -13.93 52.45
N ASP A 91 17.65 -14.72 52.29
CA ASP A 91 19.05 -14.32 52.47
C ASP A 91 19.61 -13.48 51.30
N TYR A 92 18.93 -13.45 50.14
CA TYR A 92 19.34 -12.68 49.00
C TYR A 92 18.88 -11.22 49.10
N ASN A 93 19.50 -10.54 50.09
CA ASN A 93 19.12 -9.19 50.47
C ASN A 93 19.35 -8.14 49.35
N PRO A 94 18.71 -6.96 49.42
CA PRO A 94 18.81 -5.92 48.38
C PRO A 94 20.26 -5.45 48.09
N ARG A 95 21.11 -5.40 49.11
CA ARG A 95 22.51 -4.96 48.97
C ARG A 95 23.32 -5.99 48.18
N THR A 96 23.22 -7.26 48.48
CA THR A 96 23.84 -8.35 47.75
C THR A 96 23.36 -8.39 46.32
N ARG A 97 22.04 -8.25 46.12
CA ARG A 97 21.45 -8.19 44.76
C ARG A 97 22.04 -7.04 43.97
N GLN A 98 22.15 -5.85 44.56
CA GLN A 98 22.69 -4.67 43.86
C GLN A 98 24.17 -4.88 43.41
N LEU A 99 24.98 -5.52 44.25
CA LEU A 99 26.36 -5.88 43.89
C LEU A 99 26.40 -6.86 42.70
N HIS A 100 25.53 -7.88 42.75
CA HIS A 100 25.41 -8.83 41.66
C HIS A 100 24.93 -8.16 40.37
N GLU A 101 23.95 -7.29 40.43
CA GLU A 101 23.45 -6.52 39.28
C GLU A 101 24.56 -5.63 38.68
N ILE A 102 25.44 -5.04 39.49
CA ILE A 102 26.60 -4.27 39.00
C ILE A 102 27.55 -5.20 38.23
N THR A 103 27.92 -6.35 38.81
CA THR A 103 28.82 -7.33 38.19
C THR A 103 28.24 -7.82 36.83
N ILE A 104 26.95 -8.16 36.82
CA ILE A 104 26.27 -8.65 35.60
C ILE A 104 26.21 -7.57 34.53
N ARG A 105 25.89 -6.31 34.90
CA ARG A 105 25.89 -5.18 33.95
C ARG A 105 27.27 -4.97 33.34
N THR A 106 28.31 -4.96 34.19
CA THR A 106 29.71 -4.80 33.75
C THR A 106 30.09 -5.90 32.79
N PHE A 107 29.72 -7.16 33.08
CA PHE A 107 29.99 -8.31 32.22
C PHE A 107 29.36 -8.18 30.82
N TYR A 108 28.11 -7.75 30.73
CA TYR A 108 27.43 -7.58 29.45
C TYR A 108 27.64 -6.20 28.80
N GLY A 109 28.43 -5.31 29.44
CA GLY A 109 28.68 -3.95 28.97
C GLY A 109 27.48 -3.02 29.05
N PHE A 110 26.50 -3.34 29.94
CA PHE A 110 25.36 -2.45 30.19
C PHE A 110 25.71 -1.40 31.24
N ARG A 111 25.13 -0.21 31.10
CA ARG A 111 25.17 0.85 32.11
C ARG A 111 23.78 1.11 32.70
N VAL A 112 23.78 1.70 33.88
CA VAL A 112 22.55 2.07 34.60
C VAL A 112 21.83 3.20 33.86
N PHE A 113 20.49 3.26 33.98
CA PHE A 113 19.72 4.43 33.53
C PHE A 113 19.95 5.64 34.45
N ASP A 114 21.00 6.39 34.17
CA ASP A 114 21.48 7.57 34.89
C ASP A 114 20.92 8.89 34.32
N PRO A 115 21.29 10.07 34.86
CA PRO A 115 20.86 11.37 34.35
C PRO A 115 21.30 11.67 32.92
N GLU A 116 22.43 11.10 32.47
CA GLU A 116 22.92 11.24 31.09
C GLU A 116 22.03 10.45 30.11
N ALA A 117 21.78 9.18 30.42
CA ALA A 117 20.84 8.33 29.69
C ALA A 117 19.45 8.96 29.61
N ARG A 118 19.00 9.60 30.73
CA ARG A 118 17.73 10.34 30.74
C ARG A 118 17.74 11.54 29.79
N ARG A 119 18.83 12.30 29.71
CA ARG A 119 18.96 13.45 28.77
C ARG A 119 18.93 12.99 27.32
N LEU A 120 19.67 11.93 27.00
CA LEU A 120 19.68 11.31 25.68
C LEU A 120 18.24 10.87 25.30
N LEU A 121 17.58 10.15 26.18
CA LEU A 121 16.23 9.66 25.92
C LEU A 121 15.20 10.80 25.77
N LEU A 122 15.31 11.89 26.54
CA LEU A 122 14.44 13.07 26.40
C LEU A 122 14.63 13.78 25.06
N LYS A 123 15.85 13.80 24.51
CA LYS A 123 16.12 14.34 23.17
C LYS A 123 15.41 13.51 22.09
N GLU A 124 15.51 12.19 22.17
CA GLU A 124 14.81 11.26 21.27
C GLU A 124 13.27 11.42 21.40
N ILE A 125 12.75 11.43 22.62
CA ILE A 125 11.32 11.62 22.87
C ILE A 125 10.82 12.95 22.28
N ALA A 126 11.57 14.04 22.39
CA ALA A 126 11.18 15.33 21.84
C ALA A 126 11.03 15.28 20.31
N GLY A 127 11.91 14.57 19.61
CA GLY A 127 11.77 14.30 18.18
C GLY A 127 10.49 13.50 17.87
N MET A 128 10.26 12.42 18.61
CA MET A 128 9.08 11.55 18.44
C MET A 128 7.76 12.31 18.70
N VAL A 129 7.73 13.20 19.70
CA VAL A 129 6.56 14.04 20.01
C VAL A 129 6.28 15.04 18.89
N ARG A 130 7.31 15.65 18.30
CA ARG A 130 7.14 16.53 17.15
C ARG A 130 6.60 15.80 15.93
N SER A 131 6.99 14.53 15.74
CA SER A 131 6.49 13.66 14.69
C SER A 131 5.12 13.02 15.02
N GLN A 132 4.51 13.38 16.16
CA GLN A 132 3.19 12.92 16.61
C GLN A 132 3.05 11.38 16.64
N LEU A 133 4.11 10.67 16.98
CA LEU A 133 4.07 9.23 17.12
C LEU A 133 3.09 8.82 18.23
N LYS A 134 2.48 7.65 18.08
CA LYS A 134 1.60 7.09 19.13
C LYS A 134 2.41 6.81 20.39
N PRO A 135 1.91 7.12 21.59
CA PRO A 135 2.66 6.92 22.84
C PRO A 135 3.18 5.49 23.02
N LYS A 136 2.43 4.49 22.54
CA LYS A 136 2.85 3.08 22.57
C LYS A 136 4.07 2.84 21.67
N LEU A 137 4.10 3.41 20.47
CA LEU A 137 5.26 3.31 19.58
C LEU A 137 6.46 4.04 20.17
N MET A 138 6.25 5.23 20.76
CA MET A 138 7.30 5.97 21.47
C MET A 138 7.94 5.13 22.57
N LEU A 139 7.13 4.38 23.34
CA LEU A 139 7.63 3.51 24.40
C LEU A 139 8.59 2.45 23.85
N TRP A 140 8.22 1.78 22.75
CA TRP A 140 9.07 0.76 22.14
C TRP A 140 10.34 1.34 21.52
N LEU A 141 10.23 2.48 20.84
CA LEU A 141 11.40 3.18 20.31
C LEU A 141 12.35 3.67 21.41
N CYS A 142 11.83 4.08 22.57
CA CYS A 142 12.64 4.40 23.74
C CYS A 142 13.41 3.18 24.26
N ILE A 143 12.77 2.02 24.29
CA ILE A 143 13.42 0.77 24.71
C ILE A 143 14.52 0.40 23.72
N ASP A 144 14.24 0.46 22.42
CA ASP A 144 15.21 0.15 21.37
C ASP A 144 16.43 1.11 21.44
N ALA A 145 16.19 2.41 21.66
CA ALA A 145 17.27 3.38 21.86
C ALA A 145 18.13 3.04 23.07
N LEU A 146 17.52 2.70 24.20
CA LEU A 146 18.28 2.29 25.41
C LEU A 146 19.07 1.01 25.18
N VAL A 147 18.50 0.03 24.51
CA VAL A 147 19.17 -1.26 24.23
C VAL A 147 20.36 -1.05 23.28
N ARG A 148 20.22 -0.20 22.27
CA ARG A 148 21.29 0.17 21.32
C ARG A 148 22.48 0.80 22.06
N GLU A 149 22.20 1.70 22.97
CA GLU A 149 23.20 2.36 23.81
C GLU A 149 23.69 1.51 24.99
N LYS A 150 23.28 0.23 25.06
CA LYS A 150 23.56 -0.69 26.16
C LYS A 150 23.20 -0.09 27.54
N ILE A 151 22.05 0.55 27.63
CA ILE A 151 21.50 1.09 28.88
C ILE A 151 20.40 0.15 29.37
N GLU A 152 20.43 -0.14 30.67
CA GLU A 152 19.38 -0.93 31.33
C GLU A 152 18.02 -0.26 31.15
N VAL A 153 17.01 -1.04 30.75
CA VAL A 153 15.65 -0.54 30.55
C VAL A 153 14.99 -0.24 31.90
N PRO A 154 14.62 1.02 32.20
CA PRO A 154 14.00 1.37 33.47
C PRO A 154 12.56 0.87 33.58
N SER A 155 11.94 1.05 34.76
CA SER A 155 10.54 0.67 34.98
C SER A 155 9.57 1.35 34.02
N TYR A 156 8.45 0.68 33.72
CA TYR A 156 7.36 1.22 32.90
C TYR A 156 6.91 2.61 33.38
N THR A 157 6.72 2.76 34.70
CA THR A 157 6.29 4.03 35.31
C THR A 157 7.28 5.16 35.00
N ARG A 158 8.60 4.88 34.99
CA ARG A 158 9.63 5.89 34.71
C ARG A 158 9.61 6.32 33.24
N LEU A 159 9.52 5.36 32.31
CA LEU A 159 9.39 5.64 30.88
C LEU A 159 8.10 6.39 30.55
N THR A 160 6.99 5.95 31.08
CA THR A 160 5.68 6.58 30.88
C THR A 160 5.67 8.02 31.35
N LYS A 161 6.25 8.32 32.54
CA LYS A 161 6.36 9.70 33.04
C LYS A 161 7.17 10.59 32.11
N LEU A 162 8.26 10.09 31.52
CA LEU A 162 9.08 10.86 30.57
C LEU A 162 8.30 11.16 29.29
N ILE A 163 7.65 10.16 28.70
CA ILE A 163 6.88 10.31 27.46
C ILE A 163 5.68 11.25 27.66
N LEU A 164 4.86 11.01 28.68
CA LEU A 164 3.68 11.86 28.96
C LEU A 164 4.07 13.26 29.35
N GLY A 165 5.18 13.43 30.09
CA GLY A 165 5.73 14.73 30.43
C GLY A 165 6.16 15.53 29.19
N ALA A 166 6.79 14.89 28.25
CA ALA A 166 7.18 15.54 26.99
C ALA A 166 5.95 15.89 26.12
N ILE A 167 4.95 15.00 26.03
CA ILE A 167 3.69 15.27 25.33
C ILE A 167 2.98 16.49 25.93
N ASN A 168 2.87 16.54 27.29
CA ASN A 168 2.21 17.65 27.95
C ASN A 168 2.97 18.98 27.75
N ARG A 169 4.30 18.95 27.80
CA ARG A 169 5.13 20.14 27.51
C ARG A 169 4.87 20.64 26.10
N ARG A 170 4.84 19.74 25.10
CA ARG A 170 4.54 20.13 23.70
C ARG A 170 3.14 20.74 23.57
N LYS A 171 2.15 20.20 24.28
CA LYS A 171 0.81 20.82 24.31
C LYS A 171 0.82 22.24 24.87
N GLN A 172 1.57 22.49 25.93
CA GLN A 172 1.71 23.83 26.50
C GLN A 172 2.41 24.79 25.55
N GLU A 173 3.49 24.34 24.87
CA GLU A 173 4.16 25.13 23.82
C GLU A 173 3.18 25.52 22.70
N LEU A 174 2.40 24.56 22.20
CA LEU A 174 1.40 24.81 21.15
C LEU A 174 0.30 25.77 21.63
N ALA A 175 -0.15 25.65 22.89
CA ALA A 175 -1.13 26.55 23.46
C ALA A 175 -0.61 28.01 23.48
N THR A 176 0.63 28.23 23.93
CA THR A 176 1.26 29.54 23.91
C THR A 176 1.39 30.09 22.49
N ILE A 177 1.78 29.24 21.52
CA ILE A 177 1.86 29.66 20.11
C ILE A 177 0.49 30.13 19.60
N ILE A 178 -0.58 29.40 19.89
CA ILE A 178 -1.93 29.74 19.46
C ILE A 178 -2.41 31.05 20.05
N GLU A 179 -2.17 31.27 21.33
CA GLU A 179 -2.54 32.52 22.00
C GLU A 179 -1.98 33.76 21.30
N HIS A 180 -0.75 33.64 20.73
CA HIS A 180 -0.08 34.74 20.03
C HIS A 180 -0.40 34.75 18.51
N ALA A 181 -0.70 33.62 17.89
CA ALA A 181 -0.90 33.51 16.45
C ALA A 181 -2.33 33.83 15.99
N LEU A 182 -3.31 33.80 16.89
CA LEU A 182 -4.71 34.09 16.57
C LEU A 182 -5.07 35.52 16.95
N ASP A 183 -5.43 36.28 15.95
CA ASP A 183 -6.10 37.57 16.14
C ASP A 183 -7.58 37.41 16.57
N GLN A 184 -8.26 38.49 16.82
CA GLN A 184 -9.63 38.50 17.30
C GLN A 184 -10.61 38.01 16.20
N ASP A 185 -10.32 38.30 14.94
CA ASP A 185 -11.16 37.91 13.80
C ASP A 185 -11.09 36.42 13.60
N ALA A 186 -9.88 35.81 13.64
CA ALA A 186 -9.70 34.36 13.56
C ALA A 186 -10.37 33.60 14.73
N ARG A 187 -10.30 34.16 15.95
CA ARG A 187 -11.02 33.60 17.12
C ARG A 187 -12.52 33.68 16.92
N GLY A 188 -13.05 34.81 16.49
CA GLY A 188 -14.48 35.00 16.20
C GLY A 188 -14.98 34.04 15.13
N LEU A 189 -14.18 33.77 14.10
CA LEU A 189 -14.47 32.81 13.05
C LEU A 189 -14.51 31.37 13.59
N LEU A 190 -13.56 30.98 14.42
CA LEU A 190 -13.53 29.65 15.03
C LEU A 190 -14.68 29.43 16.01
N ASP A 191 -15.03 30.43 16.82
CA ASP A 191 -16.15 30.38 17.75
C ASP A 191 -17.49 30.36 16.99
N GLY A 192 -17.60 31.06 15.85
CA GLY A 192 -18.74 31.01 14.96
C GLY A 192 -19.06 29.62 14.42
N LEU A 193 -18.03 28.77 14.22
CA LEU A 193 -18.25 27.38 13.81
C LEU A 193 -18.87 26.51 14.92
N LEU A 194 -18.70 26.93 16.17
CA LEU A 194 -19.19 26.23 17.36
C LEU A 194 -20.52 26.83 17.89
N THR A 195 -21.07 27.83 17.22
CA THR A 195 -22.39 28.38 17.54
C THR A 195 -23.49 27.62 16.83
N GLN A 196 -24.68 27.56 17.43
CA GLN A 196 -25.87 26.99 16.82
C GLN A 196 -26.55 28.01 15.90
N GLU A 197 -26.79 27.60 14.66
CA GLU A 197 -27.58 28.39 13.72
C GLU A 197 -28.95 27.75 13.49
N PRO A 198 -30.02 28.54 13.30
CA PRO A 198 -31.32 28.03 12.92
C PRO A 198 -31.24 27.29 11.58
N ILE A 199 -31.88 26.14 11.47
CA ILE A 199 -31.97 25.41 10.20
C ILE A 199 -33.17 26.02 9.42
N GLU A 200 -32.89 26.82 8.41
CA GLU A 200 -33.90 27.27 7.46
C GLU A 200 -34.38 26.08 6.61
N GLY A 201 -35.67 25.74 6.70
CA GLY A 201 -36.29 24.71 5.87
C GLY A 201 -36.13 23.26 6.34
N GLY A 202 -35.80 23.02 7.60
CA GLY A 202 -35.67 21.66 8.16
C GLY A 202 -37.04 20.92 8.24
N THR A 203 -37.24 19.91 7.39
CA THR A 203 -38.44 19.06 7.34
C THR A 203 -38.43 17.94 8.38
N ALA A 204 -37.44 17.83 9.24
CA ALA A 204 -37.35 16.79 10.26
C ALA A 204 -37.92 17.31 11.60
N PRO A 205 -38.92 16.65 12.19
CA PRO A 205 -39.47 17.06 13.48
C PRO A 205 -38.41 16.96 14.58
N GLY A 206 -38.15 18.09 15.26
CA GLY A 206 -37.30 18.14 16.46
C GLY A 206 -35.90 18.70 16.30
N LYS A 207 -35.41 19.09 15.12
CA LYS A 207 -34.11 19.76 14.92
C LYS A 207 -34.32 21.20 14.42
N THR A 208 -34.31 22.15 15.32
CA THR A 208 -34.49 23.58 15.02
C THR A 208 -33.17 24.32 14.81
N SER A 209 -32.05 23.73 15.20
CA SER A 209 -30.70 24.33 15.06
C SER A 209 -29.64 23.30 14.82
N ALA A 210 -28.59 23.67 14.10
CA ALA A 210 -27.40 22.85 13.89
C ALA A 210 -26.14 23.71 13.97
N TYR A 211 -25.04 23.07 14.36
CA TYR A 211 -23.72 23.71 14.33
C TYR A 211 -23.14 23.64 12.92
N LYS A 212 -22.53 24.72 12.43
CA LYS A 212 -21.79 24.72 11.15
C LYS A 212 -20.73 23.60 11.10
N LEU A 213 -20.05 23.36 12.22
CA LEU A 213 -19.09 22.29 12.35
C LEU A 213 -19.67 20.89 12.07
N THR A 214 -20.95 20.66 12.31
CA THR A 214 -21.61 19.35 12.06
C THR A 214 -21.74 19.06 10.57
N SER A 215 -22.02 20.05 9.74
CA SER A 215 -22.09 19.88 8.28
C SER A 215 -20.72 19.54 7.71
N ILE A 216 -19.67 20.22 8.17
CA ILE A 216 -18.28 20.02 7.74
C ILE A 216 -17.73 18.63 8.12
N LYS A 217 -18.25 18.01 9.20
CA LYS A 217 -17.81 16.65 9.62
C LYS A 217 -18.24 15.56 8.65
N LYS A 218 -19.31 15.76 7.90
CA LYS A 218 -19.91 14.74 7.03
C LYS A 218 -19.20 14.71 5.68
N LEU A 219 -18.58 13.60 5.36
CA LEU A 219 -18.03 13.32 4.02
C LEU A 219 -18.81 12.18 3.40
N SER A 220 -19.22 12.36 2.14
CA SER A 220 -19.89 11.34 1.34
C SER A 220 -18.94 10.88 0.21
N GLU A 221 -18.87 9.58 -0.06
CA GLU A 221 -18.04 9.00 -1.14
C GLU A 221 -18.87 8.73 -2.42
N SER A 222 -20.07 9.27 -2.51
CA SER A 222 -20.96 9.03 -3.63
C SER A 222 -20.47 9.68 -4.93
N THR A 223 -20.54 8.97 -6.04
CA THR A 223 -20.23 9.46 -7.39
C THR A 223 -21.44 10.12 -8.10
N ARG A 224 -22.55 10.33 -7.39
CA ARG A 224 -23.75 11.00 -7.95
C ARG A 224 -23.46 12.48 -8.19
N PRO A 225 -23.85 13.05 -9.36
CA PRO A 225 -23.55 14.45 -9.70
C PRO A 225 -24.02 15.48 -8.67
N SER A 226 -25.19 15.27 -8.05
CA SER A 226 -25.69 16.17 -6.99
C SER A 226 -24.77 16.18 -5.77
N ARG A 227 -24.30 15.00 -5.33
CA ARG A 227 -23.39 14.87 -4.20
C ARG A 227 -21.97 15.39 -4.50
N ILE A 228 -21.56 15.35 -5.76
CA ILE A 228 -20.31 15.98 -6.20
C ILE A 228 -20.41 17.50 -6.09
N LYS A 229 -21.52 18.09 -6.54
CA LYS A 229 -21.73 19.55 -6.42
C LYS A 229 -21.76 20.01 -4.96
N GLU A 230 -22.44 19.26 -4.08
CA GLU A 230 -22.44 19.54 -2.63
C GLU A 230 -21.01 19.57 -2.08
N ARG A 231 -20.19 18.59 -2.44
CA ARG A 231 -18.78 18.54 -1.98
C ARG A 231 -17.87 19.60 -2.56
N VAL A 232 -18.13 20.03 -3.78
CA VAL A 232 -17.42 21.19 -4.35
C VAL A 232 -17.76 22.43 -3.54
N ALA A 233 -19.02 22.65 -3.18
CA ALA A 233 -19.42 23.75 -2.32
C ALA A 233 -18.82 23.64 -0.90
N ASP A 234 -18.76 22.41 -0.35
CA ASP A 234 -18.09 22.17 0.94
C ASP A 234 -16.57 22.47 0.84
N LEU A 235 -15.92 22.12 -0.29
CA LEU A 235 -14.51 22.44 -0.51
C LEU A 235 -14.27 23.95 -0.57
N ASP A 236 -15.14 24.69 -1.24
CA ASP A 236 -15.04 26.17 -1.32
C ASP A 236 -15.20 26.79 0.07
N LEU A 237 -16.19 26.33 0.87
CA LEU A 237 -16.40 26.81 2.23
C LEU A 237 -15.19 26.49 3.14
N VAL A 238 -14.77 25.23 3.18
CA VAL A 238 -13.68 24.79 4.05
C VAL A 238 -12.34 25.35 3.58
N GLY A 239 -12.15 25.51 2.26
CA GLY A 239 -10.98 26.15 1.65
C GLY A 239 -10.87 27.62 2.05
N GLY A 240 -11.99 28.38 2.04
CA GLY A 240 -12.03 29.74 2.53
C GLY A 240 -11.58 29.85 4.00
N LEU A 241 -12.09 28.97 4.86
CA LEU A 241 -11.69 28.88 6.26
C LEU A 241 -10.20 28.51 6.42
N TYR A 242 -9.73 27.53 5.65
CA TYR A 242 -8.35 27.10 5.66
C TYR A 242 -7.40 28.21 5.28
N HIS A 243 -7.67 28.96 4.21
CA HIS A 243 -6.82 30.06 3.77
C HIS A 243 -6.76 31.21 4.78
N GLN A 244 -7.86 31.54 5.44
CA GLN A 244 -7.89 32.54 6.52
C GLN A 244 -7.07 32.10 7.74
N LEU A 245 -7.06 30.80 8.08
CA LEU A 245 -6.32 30.25 9.21
C LEU A 245 -4.90 29.80 8.87
N SER A 246 -4.50 29.85 7.60
CA SER A 246 -3.19 29.37 7.13
C SER A 246 -1.99 30.07 7.78
N PRO A 247 -2.02 31.38 8.15
CA PRO A 247 -0.92 32.03 8.89
C PRO A 247 -0.71 31.34 10.26
N ALA A 248 -1.79 31.08 11.01
CA ALA A 248 -1.70 30.40 12.30
C ALA A 248 -1.21 28.94 12.15
N LEU A 249 -1.67 28.23 11.14
CA LEU A 249 -1.20 26.87 10.84
C LEU A 249 0.30 26.84 10.54
N ARG A 250 0.83 27.77 9.78
CA ARG A 250 2.26 27.87 9.51
C ARG A 250 3.08 28.11 10.78
N THR A 251 2.59 28.96 11.67
CA THR A 251 3.26 29.24 12.96
C THR A 251 3.24 28.03 13.88
N LEU A 252 2.17 27.24 13.89
CA LEU A 252 2.06 25.98 14.62
C LEU A 252 3.02 24.91 14.13
N ALA A 253 3.43 24.99 12.86
CA ALA A 253 4.34 24.05 12.20
C ALA A 253 3.95 22.57 12.44
N LEU A 254 2.64 22.27 12.34
CA LEU A 254 2.15 20.91 12.46
C LEU A 254 2.44 20.14 11.15
N ASN A 255 3.03 18.98 11.28
CA ASN A 255 3.12 18.06 10.17
C ASN A 255 1.75 17.40 9.90
N ALA A 256 1.64 16.62 8.80
CA ALA A 256 0.39 15.94 8.42
C ALA A 256 -0.15 15.04 9.55
N GLU A 257 0.72 14.31 10.24
CA GLU A 257 0.36 13.43 11.36
C GLU A 257 -0.21 14.24 12.53
N GLY A 258 0.38 15.39 12.84
CA GLY A 258 -0.09 16.31 13.88
C GLY A 258 -1.47 16.87 13.57
N ILE A 259 -1.70 17.28 12.33
CA ILE A 259 -3.01 17.74 11.87
C ILE A 259 -4.06 16.64 12.06
N VAL A 260 -3.76 15.42 11.60
CA VAL A 260 -4.65 14.26 11.75
C VAL A 260 -4.92 13.94 13.23
N TYR A 261 -3.90 13.96 14.07
CA TYR A 261 -4.02 13.66 15.51
C TYR A 261 -5.00 14.59 16.22
N TYR A 262 -4.82 15.91 16.06
CA TYR A 262 -5.70 16.90 16.69
C TYR A 262 -7.10 16.93 16.07
N ALA A 263 -7.20 16.80 14.76
CA ALA A 263 -8.47 16.75 14.03
C ALA A 263 -9.36 15.56 14.43
N HIS A 264 -8.78 14.36 14.60
CA HIS A 264 -9.52 13.18 15.01
C HIS A 264 -10.22 13.35 16.36
N SER A 265 -9.69 14.16 17.25
CA SER A 265 -10.35 14.48 18.51
C SER A 265 -11.66 15.23 18.29
N VAL A 266 -11.70 16.16 17.31
CA VAL A 266 -12.92 16.89 16.95
C VAL A 266 -13.91 15.98 16.22
N ILE A 267 -13.42 15.13 15.30
CA ILE A 267 -14.26 14.20 14.53
C ILE A 267 -15.02 13.25 15.45
N LYS A 268 -14.35 12.73 16.49
CA LYS A 268 -14.92 11.75 17.45
C LYS A 268 -15.75 12.37 18.57
N SER A 269 -15.57 13.66 18.85
CA SER A 269 -16.28 14.34 19.95
C SER A 269 -17.60 14.92 19.49
N GLU A 270 -18.59 14.97 20.37
CA GLU A 270 -19.75 15.82 20.20
C GLU A 270 -19.35 17.30 20.33
N ILE A 271 -20.05 18.20 19.67
CA ILE A 271 -19.63 19.61 19.60
C ILE A 271 -19.60 20.26 20.99
N PHE A 272 -20.57 19.92 21.85
CA PHE A 272 -20.55 20.42 23.24
C PHE A 272 -19.30 20.01 24.03
N GLN A 273 -18.66 18.90 23.68
CA GLN A 273 -17.39 18.48 24.27
C GLN A 273 -16.21 19.33 23.75
N VAL A 274 -16.29 19.76 22.51
CA VAL A 274 -15.29 20.67 21.92
C VAL A 274 -15.40 22.06 22.54
N THR A 275 -16.62 22.60 22.71
CA THR A 275 -16.86 23.92 23.30
C THR A 275 -16.43 24.02 24.78
N ARG A 276 -16.47 22.92 25.51
CA ARG A 276 -16.04 22.89 26.94
C ARG A 276 -14.53 22.90 27.15
N ARG A 277 -13.73 22.76 26.09
CA ARG A 277 -12.28 22.84 26.22
C ARG A 277 -11.85 24.30 26.50
N ASN A 278 -10.69 24.44 27.15
CA ASN A 278 -10.07 25.76 27.27
C ASN A 278 -9.69 26.30 25.88
N ASP A 279 -9.67 27.61 25.73
CA ASP A 279 -9.52 28.30 24.46
C ASP A 279 -8.33 27.84 23.62
N PRO A 280 -7.08 27.79 24.12
CA PRO A 280 -5.95 27.36 23.29
C PRO A 280 -6.09 25.91 22.80
N ASP A 281 -6.56 25.00 23.66
CA ASP A 281 -6.77 23.59 23.27
C ASP A 281 -7.92 23.45 22.27
N ARG A 282 -9.01 24.19 22.48
CA ARG A 282 -10.16 24.23 21.55
C ARG A 282 -9.75 24.70 20.17
N TYR A 283 -9.06 25.83 20.09
CA TYR A 283 -8.62 26.43 18.81
C TYR A 283 -7.63 25.53 18.09
N LEU A 284 -6.63 24.94 18.79
CA LEU A 284 -5.70 23.98 18.19
C LEU A 284 -6.43 22.83 17.48
N HIS A 285 -7.40 22.27 18.15
CA HIS A 285 -8.14 21.13 17.62
C HIS A 285 -9.05 21.51 16.44
N VAL A 286 -9.74 22.67 16.52
CA VAL A 286 -10.62 23.15 15.45
C VAL A 286 -9.83 23.58 14.22
N ILE A 287 -8.71 24.28 14.37
CA ILE A 287 -7.81 24.66 13.26
C ILE A 287 -7.27 23.42 12.56
N ALA A 288 -6.76 22.44 13.33
CA ALA A 288 -6.29 21.17 12.78
C ALA A 288 -7.43 20.41 12.07
N PHE A 289 -8.65 20.45 12.61
CA PHE A 289 -9.81 19.85 11.98
C PHE A 289 -10.15 20.49 10.63
N ILE A 290 -10.14 21.82 10.53
CA ILE A 290 -10.40 22.53 9.26
C ILE A 290 -9.34 22.16 8.22
N ALA A 291 -8.06 22.19 8.58
CA ALA A 291 -6.98 21.76 7.68
C ALA A 291 -7.15 20.30 7.24
N HIS A 292 -7.47 19.40 8.17
CA HIS A 292 -7.71 18.00 7.88
C HIS A 292 -8.88 17.78 6.92
N GLN A 293 -10.00 18.49 7.13
CA GLN A 293 -11.15 18.36 6.25
C GLN A 293 -10.89 18.94 4.87
N TYR A 294 -10.13 20.04 4.77
CA TYR A 294 -9.71 20.60 3.50
C TYR A 294 -8.90 19.60 2.68
N PHE A 295 -7.89 18.95 3.29
CA PHE A 295 -7.07 17.94 2.62
C PHE A 295 -7.90 16.70 2.23
N ARG A 296 -8.76 16.22 3.14
CA ARG A 296 -9.65 15.07 2.87
C ARG A 296 -10.66 15.33 1.78
N LEU A 297 -11.22 16.53 1.70
CA LEU A 297 -12.17 16.89 0.64
C LEU A 297 -11.50 16.87 -0.72
N GLN A 298 -10.29 17.38 -0.83
CA GLN A 298 -9.50 17.32 -2.05
C GLN A 298 -9.21 15.87 -2.44
N ASP A 299 -8.69 15.05 -1.53
CA ASP A 299 -8.44 13.63 -1.75
C ASP A 299 -9.71 12.89 -2.21
N ASN A 300 -10.82 13.13 -1.53
CA ASN A 300 -12.10 12.50 -1.85
C ASN A 300 -12.62 12.90 -3.25
N LEU A 301 -12.48 14.16 -3.64
CA LEU A 301 -12.88 14.62 -4.97
C LEU A 301 -12.00 13.97 -6.06
N VAL A 302 -10.68 13.82 -5.82
CA VAL A 302 -9.80 13.09 -6.74
C VAL A 302 -10.14 11.60 -6.79
N ASP A 303 -10.39 10.96 -5.66
CA ASP A 303 -10.84 9.54 -5.63
C ASP A 303 -12.11 9.34 -6.48
N VAL A 304 -13.08 10.26 -6.36
CA VAL A 304 -14.32 10.23 -7.14
C VAL A 304 -14.08 10.48 -8.62
N LEU A 305 -13.18 11.41 -8.96
CA LEU A 305 -12.75 11.68 -10.32
C LEU A 305 -12.13 10.42 -10.95
N LEU A 306 -11.13 9.84 -10.28
CA LEU A 306 -10.43 8.64 -10.75
C LEU A 306 -11.38 7.44 -10.92
N THR A 307 -12.27 7.22 -9.94
CA THR A 307 -13.24 6.12 -9.98
C THR A 307 -14.25 6.31 -11.12
N SER A 308 -14.74 7.54 -11.33
CA SER A 308 -15.68 7.84 -12.41
C SER A 308 -15.05 7.62 -13.78
N LEU A 309 -13.83 8.07 -13.97
CA LEU A 309 -13.09 7.90 -15.22
C LEU A 309 -12.75 6.44 -15.49
N GLN A 310 -12.25 5.70 -14.49
CA GLN A 310 -11.94 4.28 -14.61
C GLN A 310 -13.18 3.47 -14.99
N SER A 311 -14.32 3.75 -14.36
CA SER A 311 -15.59 3.10 -14.68
C SER A 311 -16.02 3.36 -16.12
N SER A 312 -15.88 4.60 -16.59
CA SER A 312 -16.22 4.97 -17.97
C SER A 312 -15.30 4.33 -19.01
N GLN A 313 -13.99 4.36 -18.74
CA GLN A 313 -12.97 3.73 -19.60
C GLN A 313 -13.18 2.21 -19.71
N ASN A 314 -13.36 1.54 -18.58
CA ASN A 314 -13.65 0.10 -18.56
C ASN A 314 -14.93 -0.23 -19.31
N GLY A 315 -15.97 0.61 -19.15
CA GLY A 315 -17.23 0.47 -19.88
C GLY A 315 -17.05 0.65 -21.39
N ALA A 316 -16.26 1.62 -21.84
CA ALA A 316 -15.98 1.85 -23.26
C ALA A 316 -15.17 0.69 -23.86
N LEU A 317 -14.13 0.21 -23.15
CA LEU A 317 -13.31 -0.93 -23.58
C LEU A 317 -14.13 -2.23 -23.67
N ARG A 318 -15.04 -2.46 -22.70
CA ARG A 318 -15.92 -3.64 -22.75
C ARG A 318 -16.85 -3.59 -23.94
N GLU A 319 -17.52 -2.47 -24.13
CA GLU A 319 -18.44 -2.27 -25.26
C GLU A 319 -17.72 -2.41 -26.61
N HIS A 320 -16.51 -1.83 -26.74
CA HIS A 320 -15.68 -2.00 -27.92
C HIS A 320 -15.34 -3.47 -28.19
N LYS A 321 -14.93 -4.22 -27.15
CA LYS A 321 -14.67 -5.66 -27.26
C LYS A 321 -15.91 -6.44 -27.69
N GLU A 322 -17.07 -6.16 -27.09
CA GLU A 322 -18.32 -6.80 -27.46
C GLU A 322 -18.67 -6.56 -28.93
N GLN A 323 -18.50 -5.32 -29.40
CA GLN A 323 -18.68 -5.00 -30.83
C GLN A 323 -17.66 -5.71 -31.74
N CYS A 324 -16.38 -5.82 -31.30
CA CYS A 324 -15.37 -6.59 -32.01
C CYS A 324 -15.78 -8.08 -32.15
N TYR A 325 -16.27 -8.68 -31.07
CA TYR A 325 -16.71 -10.08 -31.09
C TYR A 325 -17.94 -10.27 -31.99
N ALA A 326 -18.93 -9.40 -31.89
CA ALA A 326 -20.14 -9.48 -32.73
C ALA A 326 -19.80 -9.35 -34.22
N ARG A 327 -18.92 -8.41 -34.61
CA ARG A 327 -18.45 -8.28 -36.01
C ARG A 327 -17.63 -9.49 -36.48
N ARG A 328 -16.79 -10.03 -35.59
CA ARG A 328 -16.04 -11.25 -35.92
C ARG A 328 -16.97 -12.43 -36.17
N GLU A 329 -18.03 -12.56 -35.41
CA GLU A 329 -19.04 -13.61 -35.58
C GLU A 329 -19.78 -13.41 -36.91
N GLN A 330 -20.24 -12.19 -37.22
CA GLN A 330 -20.86 -11.85 -38.50
C GLN A 330 -19.92 -12.12 -39.68
N ARG A 331 -18.62 -11.77 -39.53
CA ARG A 331 -17.62 -12.06 -40.56
C ARG A 331 -17.45 -13.58 -40.76
N ASN A 332 -17.42 -14.37 -39.70
CA ASN A 332 -17.33 -15.83 -39.80
C ASN A 332 -18.57 -16.43 -40.47
N GLU A 333 -19.77 -15.93 -40.17
CA GLU A 333 -21.01 -16.34 -40.83
C GLU A 333 -21.00 -15.98 -42.31
N SER A 334 -20.59 -14.75 -42.67
CA SER A 334 -20.44 -14.31 -44.04
C SER A 334 -19.39 -15.15 -44.79
N LEU A 335 -18.30 -15.52 -44.13
CA LEU A 335 -17.26 -16.38 -44.70
C LEU A 335 -17.77 -17.81 -44.94
N LYS A 336 -18.53 -18.38 -44.03
CA LYS A 336 -19.19 -19.69 -44.20
C LYS A 336 -20.20 -19.63 -45.34
N ALA A 337 -21.00 -18.58 -45.43
CA ALA A 337 -21.94 -18.38 -46.56
C ALA A 337 -21.21 -18.27 -47.87
N LEU A 338 -20.08 -17.54 -47.92
CA LEU A 338 -19.25 -17.41 -49.14
C LEU A 338 -18.64 -18.76 -49.55
N VAL A 339 -18.09 -19.54 -48.60
CA VAL A 339 -17.54 -20.87 -48.84
C VAL A 339 -18.64 -21.82 -49.32
N GLY A 340 -19.81 -21.82 -48.68
CA GLY A 340 -20.97 -22.63 -49.15
C GLY A 340 -21.43 -22.24 -50.54
N TYR A 341 -21.45 -20.91 -50.85
CA TYR A 341 -21.79 -20.42 -52.19
C TYR A 341 -20.77 -20.88 -53.23
N LEU A 342 -19.48 -20.85 -52.92
CA LEU A 342 -18.44 -21.28 -53.85
C LEU A 342 -18.43 -22.80 -54.05
N ASP A 343 -18.54 -23.55 -52.98
CA ASP A 343 -18.38 -25.02 -52.97
C ASP A 343 -19.65 -25.69 -53.51
N GLN A 344 -20.82 -25.45 -52.95
CA GLN A 344 -22.07 -26.11 -53.33
C GLN A 344 -22.72 -25.47 -54.55
N GLY A 345 -22.51 -24.18 -54.76
CA GLY A 345 -23.07 -23.44 -55.90
C GLY A 345 -22.23 -23.56 -57.14
N LEU A 346 -21.09 -22.83 -57.20
CA LEU A 346 -20.25 -22.71 -58.39
C LEU A 346 -19.53 -24.00 -58.70
N LEU A 347 -18.84 -24.61 -57.74
CA LEU A 347 -18.11 -25.88 -57.94
C LEU A 347 -19.06 -27.00 -58.25
N GLY A 348 -20.17 -27.12 -57.52
CA GLY A 348 -21.20 -28.11 -57.77
C GLY A 348 -21.80 -28.02 -59.16
N THR A 349 -22.05 -26.78 -59.66
CA THR A 349 -22.51 -26.55 -61.02
C THR A 349 -21.45 -26.96 -62.05
N LEU A 350 -20.17 -26.62 -61.84
CA LEU A 350 -19.08 -26.99 -62.74
C LEU A 350 -18.84 -28.48 -62.79
N VAL A 351 -18.93 -29.17 -61.63
CA VAL A 351 -18.85 -30.63 -61.57
C VAL A 351 -20.01 -31.31 -62.33
N THR A 352 -21.21 -30.74 -62.18
CA THR A 352 -22.39 -31.26 -62.93
C THR A 352 -22.23 -31.04 -64.45
N ILE A 353 -21.70 -29.87 -64.86
CA ILE A 353 -21.37 -29.62 -66.27
C ILE A 353 -20.30 -30.59 -66.77
N GLY A 354 -19.24 -30.85 -65.96
CA GLY A 354 -18.23 -31.84 -66.28
C GLY A 354 -18.80 -33.24 -66.48
N ALA A 355 -19.66 -33.68 -65.52
CA ALA A 355 -20.33 -35.00 -65.63
C ALA A 355 -21.18 -35.09 -66.91
N ILE A 356 -21.92 -34.05 -67.25
CA ILE A 356 -22.71 -33.99 -68.51
C ILE A 356 -21.81 -34.09 -69.75
N THR A 357 -20.64 -33.42 -69.74
CA THR A 357 -19.71 -33.46 -70.86
C THR A 357 -19.01 -34.78 -71.05
N GLU A 358 -18.78 -35.52 -69.97
CA GLU A 358 -18.11 -36.84 -69.93
C GLU A 358 -19.08 -38.01 -70.15
N ASP A 359 -20.39 -37.77 -70.10
CA ASP A 359 -21.37 -38.84 -70.30
C ASP A 359 -21.33 -39.35 -71.75
N GLY A 360 -20.85 -40.59 -71.89
CA GLY A 360 -20.75 -41.28 -73.17
C GLY A 360 -22.09 -41.75 -73.78
N ALA A 361 -23.18 -41.72 -72.99
CA ALA A 361 -24.51 -42.11 -73.41
C ALA A 361 -25.29 -41.02 -74.15
N LEU A 362 -24.86 -39.75 -74.00
CA LEU A 362 -25.51 -38.56 -74.55
C LEU A 362 -24.79 -38.10 -75.84
N SER A 363 -25.56 -37.75 -76.88
CA SER A 363 -25.03 -37.07 -78.05
C SER A 363 -24.63 -35.64 -77.75
N ASP A 364 -23.74 -35.02 -78.52
CA ASP A 364 -23.26 -33.64 -78.31
C ASP A 364 -24.41 -32.60 -78.26
N ALA A 365 -25.49 -32.83 -79.06
CA ALA A 365 -26.68 -31.97 -79.04
C ALA A 365 -27.45 -32.10 -77.74
N GLU A 366 -27.59 -33.31 -77.17
CA GLU A 366 -28.22 -33.58 -75.88
C GLU A 366 -27.42 -33.05 -74.73
N LYS A 367 -26.10 -33.17 -74.76
CA LYS A 367 -25.18 -32.55 -73.79
C LYS A 367 -25.37 -31.04 -73.70
N ILE A 368 -25.34 -30.35 -74.87
CA ILE A 368 -25.56 -28.93 -74.97
C ILE A 368 -26.92 -28.50 -74.45
N ALA A 369 -27.98 -29.27 -74.79
CA ALA A 369 -29.34 -29.04 -74.32
C ALA A 369 -29.44 -29.16 -72.77
N SER A 370 -28.81 -30.19 -72.19
CA SER A 370 -28.76 -30.40 -70.76
C SER A 370 -28.01 -29.31 -70.02
N ILE A 371 -26.88 -28.88 -70.53
CA ILE A 371 -26.09 -27.74 -69.95
C ILE A 371 -26.89 -26.46 -70.03
N ARG A 372 -27.58 -26.16 -71.15
CA ARG A 372 -28.44 -24.98 -71.32
C ARG A 372 -29.61 -25.02 -70.29
N THR A 373 -30.22 -26.16 -70.08
CA THR A 373 -31.29 -26.35 -69.12
C THR A 373 -30.79 -26.11 -67.70
N LEU A 374 -29.62 -26.67 -67.37
CA LEU A 374 -28.99 -26.44 -66.06
C LEU A 374 -28.69 -24.95 -65.82
N LEU A 375 -28.11 -24.25 -66.82
CA LEU A 375 -27.76 -22.83 -66.72
C LEU A 375 -29.02 -21.93 -66.70
N ALA A 376 -30.15 -22.42 -67.24
CA ALA A 376 -31.43 -21.66 -67.26
C ALA A 376 -32.21 -21.83 -65.94
N THR A 377 -31.82 -22.78 -65.05
CA THR A 377 -32.51 -22.94 -63.77
C THR A 377 -32.43 -21.68 -62.91
N ARG A 378 -33.50 -21.36 -62.14
CA ARG A 378 -33.51 -20.19 -61.26
C ARG A 378 -32.37 -20.23 -60.21
N GLU A 379 -31.96 -21.41 -59.80
CA GLU A 379 -30.91 -21.62 -58.82
C GLU A 379 -29.53 -21.29 -59.37
N THR A 380 -29.20 -21.78 -60.59
CA THR A 380 -27.95 -21.41 -61.27
C THR A 380 -27.89 -19.93 -61.63
N GLN A 381 -28.98 -19.34 -62.07
CA GLN A 381 -29.10 -17.91 -62.35
C GLN A 381 -28.82 -17.04 -61.08
N ARG A 382 -29.34 -17.43 -59.93
CA ARG A 382 -29.00 -16.77 -58.64
C ARG A 382 -27.54 -16.89 -58.24
N LEU A 383 -26.95 -18.05 -58.48
CA LEU A 383 -25.55 -18.33 -58.20
C LEU A 383 -24.60 -17.46 -59.07
N LEU A 384 -25.00 -17.18 -60.30
CA LEU A 384 -24.22 -16.36 -61.24
C LEU A 384 -24.40 -14.83 -61.02
N GLN A 385 -25.24 -14.39 -60.09
CA GLN A 385 -25.44 -12.98 -59.82
C GLN A 385 -24.21 -12.36 -59.13
N LYS A 386 -23.43 -11.56 -59.85
CA LYS A 386 -22.25 -10.83 -59.36
C LYS A 386 -22.50 -10.04 -58.09
N ASN A 387 -23.73 -9.55 -57.87
CA ASN A 387 -24.10 -8.75 -56.70
C ASN A 387 -24.00 -9.52 -55.36
N GLN A 388 -24.30 -10.84 -55.30
CA GLN A 388 -24.15 -11.62 -54.09
C GLN A 388 -22.70 -11.77 -53.67
N VAL A 389 -21.80 -12.01 -54.61
CA VAL A 389 -20.36 -12.08 -54.31
C VAL A 389 -19.83 -10.71 -53.86
N ALA A 390 -20.30 -9.63 -54.44
CA ALA A 390 -19.95 -8.28 -54.03
C ALA A 390 -20.39 -7.98 -52.60
N MET A 391 -21.64 -8.29 -52.25
CA MET A 391 -22.18 -8.12 -50.86
C MET A 391 -21.39 -8.94 -49.81
N LEU A 392 -21.04 -10.19 -50.14
CA LEU A 392 -20.26 -11.03 -49.26
C LEU A 392 -18.83 -10.54 -49.09
N LYS A 393 -18.21 -10.02 -50.15
CA LYS A 393 -16.89 -9.39 -50.07
C LYS A 393 -16.92 -8.12 -49.22
N GLU A 394 -17.95 -7.29 -49.34
CA GLU A 394 -18.09 -6.06 -48.58
C GLU A 394 -18.27 -6.34 -47.09
N ALA A 395 -19.03 -7.40 -46.72
CA ALA A 395 -19.20 -7.85 -45.35
C ALA A 395 -17.88 -8.38 -44.72
N LEU A 396 -16.92 -8.86 -45.52
CA LEU A 396 -15.64 -9.35 -45.04
C LEU A 396 -14.60 -8.23 -44.80
N VAL A 397 -14.77 -7.06 -45.42
CA VAL A 397 -13.81 -5.95 -45.39
C VAL A 397 -14.00 -5.01 -44.22
N SER A 398 -15.16 -5.03 -43.56
CA SER A 398 -15.42 -4.10 -42.47
C SER A 398 -14.66 -4.51 -41.20
N GLU A 399 -13.41 -4.07 -41.06
CA GLU A 399 -12.65 -4.13 -39.81
C GLU A 399 -13.05 -2.97 -38.89
N LEU A 400 -13.04 -3.25 -37.55
CA LEU A 400 -13.18 -2.19 -36.55
C LEU A 400 -11.92 -1.34 -36.57
N SER A 401 -12.08 -0.04 -36.78
CA SER A 401 -11.01 0.93 -36.67
C SER A 401 -10.88 1.41 -35.21
N GLU A 402 -9.73 1.99 -34.87
CA GLU A 402 -9.55 2.69 -33.60
C GLU A 402 -10.59 3.81 -33.40
N ASP A 403 -11.10 4.37 -34.47
CA ASP A 403 -12.17 5.36 -34.45
C ASP A 403 -13.48 4.83 -33.85
N ASP A 404 -13.74 3.53 -33.89
CA ASP A 404 -14.89 2.93 -33.24
C ASP A 404 -14.78 3.01 -31.70
N TYR A 405 -13.58 2.83 -31.13
CA TYR A 405 -13.35 3.07 -29.72
C TYR A 405 -13.59 4.53 -29.33
N TYR A 406 -13.07 5.46 -30.13
CA TYR A 406 -13.27 6.89 -29.88
C TYR A 406 -14.72 7.31 -29.97
N ARG A 407 -15.55 6.73 -30.87
CA ARG A 407 -16.99 6.95 -30.93
C ARG A 407 -17.72 6.48 -29.67
N ILE A 408 -17.35 5.32 -29.15
CA ILE A 408 -17.90 4.80 -27.90
C ILE A 408 -17.50 5.71 -26.73
N LEU A 409 -16.25 6.14 -26.67
CA LEU A 409 -15.77 7.05 -25.64
C LEU A 409 -16.49 8.40 -25.71
N GLU A 410 -16.69 8.93 -26.89
CA GLU A 410 -17.43 10.18 -27.13
C GLU A 410 -18.90 10.10 -26.67
N SER A 411 -19.57 8.96 -26.89
CA SER A 411 -20.94 8.75 -26.41
C SER A 411 -21.07 8.83 -24.89
N LYS A 412 -19.98 8.52 -24.15
CA LYS A 412 -19.93 8.60 -22.69
C LYS A 412 -19.50 9.97 -22.16
N SER A 413 -19.11 10.89 -23.05
CA SER A 413 -18.54 12.20 -22.67
C SER A 413 -19.45 13.06 -21.79
N VAL A 414 -20.75 13.08 -22.04
CA VAL A 414 -21.72 13.84 -21.22
C VAL A 414 -21.79 13.27 -19.80
N TRP A 415 -21.82 11.95 -19.67
CA TRP A 415 -21.82 11.27 -18.38
C TRP A 415 -20.55 11.60 -17.59
N ILE A 416 -19.39 11.57 -18.25
CA ILE A 416 -18.08 11.90 -17.65
C ILE A 416 -18.08 13.38 -17.26
N GLN A 417 -18.46 14.28 -18.16
CA GLN A 417 -18.43 15.72 -17.93
C GLN A 417 -19.26 16.15 -16.73
N ASN A 418 -20.44 15.56 -16.53
CA ASN A 418 -21.33 15.90 -15.40
C ASN A 418 -20.74 15.51 -14.03
N ARG A 419 -19.79 14.58 -13.99
CA ARG A 419 -19.12 14.12 -12.77
C ARG A 419 -17.75 14.75 -12.59
N VAL A 420 -16.94 14.71 -13.62
CA VAL A 420 -15.53 15.12 -13.58
C VAL A 420 -15.38 16.64 -13.76
N GLY A 421 -16.20 17.24 -14.61
CA GLY A 421 -16.11 18.68 -14.91
C GLY A 421 -16.17 19.58 -13.68
N PRO A 422 -17.15 19.44 -12.78
CA PRO A 422 -17.21 20.23 -11.54
C PRO A 422 -15.97 20.03 -10.66
N ILE A 423 -15.45 18.79 -10.54
CA ILE A 423 -14.25 18.47 -9.74
C ILE A 423 -13.02 19.15 -10.33
N LEU A 424 -12.83 19.01 -11.66
CA LEU A 424 -11.67 19.59 -12.34
C LEU A 424 -11.64 21.12 -12.22
N LYS A 425 -12.81 21.76 -12.20
CA LYS A 425 -12.91 23.21 -12.00
C LYS A 425 -12.54 23.65 -10.59
N ALA A 426 -12.88 22.85 -9.57
CA ALA A 426 -12.67 23.17 -8.16
C ALA A 426 -11.25 22.90 -7.67
N LEU A 427 -10.53 21.94 -8.26
CA LEU A 427 -9.20 21.56 -7.82
C LEU A 427 -8.11 22.41 -8.49
N THR A 428 -7.09 22.80 -7.73
CA THR A 428 -5.90 23.47 -8.23
C THR A 428 -4.72 22.51 -8.22
N PHE A 429 -4.17 22.24 -9.41
CA PHE A 429 -3.09 21.29 -9.57
C PHE A 429 -1.72 21.97 -9.64
N GLN A 430 -0.72 21.32 -9.05
CA GLN A 430 0.69 21.53 -9.31
C GLN A 430 1.16 20.49 -10.32
N VAL A 431 2.15 20.85 -11.15
CA VAL A 431 2.61 20.00 -12.26
C VAL A 431 4.11 19.89 -12.28
N ASP A 432 4.58 18.72 -12.71
CA ASP A 432 5.95 18.55 -13.16
C ASP A 432 6.15 19.21 -14.54
N PRO A 433 7.39 19.62 -14.89
CA PRO A 433 7.68 20.27 -16.16
C PRO A 433 7.17 19.49 -17.40
N GLY A 434 7.20 18.16 -17.33
CA GLY A 434 6.71 17.27 -18.41
C GLY A 434 5.20 17.30 -18.63
N THR A 435 4.43 17.70 -17.62
CA THR A 435 2.96 17.70 -17.66
C THR A 435 2.36 19.09 -17.92
N ARG A 436 3.20 20.10 -18.13
CA ARG A 436 2.77 21.50 -18.33
C ARG A 436 1.72 21.67 -19.43
N ARG A 437 1.89 20.97 -20.58
CA ARG A 437 0.95 21.04 -21.70
C ARG A 437 -0.47 20.59 -21.32
N LEU A 438 -0.58 19.62 -20.45
CA LEU A 438 -1.87 19.16 -19.94
C LEU A 438 -2.48 20.20 -18.97
N LEU A 439 -1.67 20.87 -18.15
CA LEU A 439 -2.15 21.94 -17.28
C LEU A 439 -2.73 23.09 -18.09
N ASP A 440 -2.08 23.50 -19.19
CA ASP A 440 -2.58 24.56 -20.07
C ASP A 440 -3.99 24.22 -20.60
N ALA A 441 -4.22 22.95 -20.97
CA ALA A 441 -5.55 22.48 -21.39
C ALA A 441 -6.58 22.45 -20.24
N ILE A 442 -6.16 22.11 -19.01
CA ILE A 442 -7.01 22.18 -17.81
C ILE A 442 -7.40 23.63 -17.49
N GLU A 443 -6.44 24.55 -17.54
CA GLU A 443 -6.69 25.97 -17.28
C GLU A 443 -7.62 26.56 -18.34
N HIS A 444 -7.41 26.24 -19.61
CA HIS A 444 -8.34 26.63 -20.69
C HIS A 444 -9.75 26.06 -20.44
N PHE A 445 -9.88 24.80 -20.01
CA PHE A 445 -11.17 24.21 -19.67
C PHE A 445 -11.84 24.95 -18.52
N LYS A 446 -11.10 25.39 -17.50
CA LYS A 446 -11.61 26.16 -16.35
C LYS A 446 -12.05 27.57 -16.78
N GLU A 447 -11.21 28.30 -17.50
CA GLU A 447 -11.49 29.64 -18.01
C GLU A 447 -12.76 29.69 -18.85
N LYS A 448 -12.92 28.73 -19.77
CA LYS A 448 -14.09 28.59 -20.63
C LYS A 448 -15.29 27.96 -19.92
N GLN A 449 -15.20 27.72 -18.61
CA GLN A 449 -16.26 27.05 -17.85
C GLN A 449 -16.76 25.72 -18.46
N GLY A 450 -15.84 25.01 -19.18
CA GLY A 450 -16.13 23.78 -19.90
C GLY A 450 -16.77 23.96 -21.27
N ALA A 451 -16.95 25.18 -21.74
CA ALA A 451 -17.41 25.49 -23.12
C ALA A 451 -16.18 25.52 -24.05
N ILE A 452 -15.72 24.33 -24.45
CA ILE A 452 -14.56 24.12 -25.30
C ILE A 452 -14.91 24.35 -26.78
N ASP A 453 -13.97 24.93 -27.52
CA ASP A 453 -14.03 25.12 -28.97
C ASP A 453 -12.72 24.69 -29.63
N LYS A 454 -12.61 24.95 -30.96
CA LYS A 454 -11.43 24.57 -31.76
C LYS A 454 -10.11 25.28 -31.36
N THR A 455 -10.16 26.30 -30.47
CA THR A 455 -8.97 27.02 -29.97
C THR A 455 -8.33 26.32 -28.80
N ALA A 456 -8.91 25.23 -28.29
CA ALA A 456 -8.41 24.49 -27.14
C ALA A 456 -7.01 23.92 -27.40
N PRO A 457 -6.12 23.93 -26.41
CA PRO A 457 -4.78 23.33 -26.53
C PRO A 457 -4.87 21.83 -26.79
N VAL A 458 -4.26 21.35 -27.87
CA VAL A 458 -4.22 19.92 -28.29
C VAL A 458 -2.85 19.29 -28.11
N THR A 459 -1.86 20.04 -27.61
CA THR A 459 -0.45 19.61 -27.52
C THR A 459 -0.17 18.49 -26.52
N PHE A 460 -1.14 18.13 -25.70
CA PHE A 460 -1.08 17.01 -24.77
C PHE A 460 -1.57 15.68 -25.36
N LEU A 461 -2.28 15.74 -26.50
CA LEU A 461 -2.80 14.57 -27.21
C LEU A 461 -1.68 13.87 -28.01
N ASP A 462 -1.76 12.56 -28.13
CA ASP A 462 -0.92 11.82 -29.06
C ASP A 462 -1.35 12.03 -30.53
N PRO A 463 -0.54 11.64 -31.50
CA PRO A 463 -0.88 11.86 -32.95
C PRO A 463 -2.18 11.16 -33.37
N THR A 464 -2.51 9.99 -32.80
CA THR A 464 -3.71 9.22 -33.15
C THR A 464 -4.96 9.86 -32.56
N GLU A 465 -4.88 10.30 -31.30
CA GLU A 465 -5.92 11.05 -30.62
C GLU A 465 -6.17 12.40 -31.30
N MET A 466 -5.10 13.09 -31.72
CA MET A 466 -5.21 14.36 -32.41
C MET A 466 -5.91 14.20 -33.78
N ALA A 467 -5.61 13.14 -34.53
CA ALA A 467 -6.31 12.82 -35.77
C ALA A 467 -7.79 12.50 -35.52
N ALA A 468 -8.09 11.73 -34.49
CA ALA A 468 -9.46 11.39 -34.12
C ALA A 468 -10.29 12.60 -33.69
N VAL A 469 -9.68 13.56 -32.97
CA VAL A 469 -10.35 14.81 -32.53
C VAL A 469 -10.65 15.73 -33.70
N ASN A 470 -9.79 15.75 -34.71
CA ASN A 470 -9.90 16.63 -35.90
C ASN A 470 -10.40 15.90 -37.17
N GLN A 471 -11.23 14.91 -37.02
CA GLN A 471 -11.77 14.10 -38.09
C GLN A 471 -12.66 14.92 -39.04
N ASP A 472 -12.53 14.74 -40.36
CA ASP A 472 -13.35 15.39 -41.39
C ASP A 472 -13.40 16.92 -41.30
N SER A 473 -12.29 17.55 -40.86
CA SER A 473 -12.20 19.01 -40.66
C SER A 473 -13.14 19.55 -39.60
N LYS A 474 -13.73 18.66 -38.74
CA LYS A 474 -14.57 19.01 -37.60
C LYS A 474 -13.83 18.71 -36.30
N PHE A 475 -13.84 19.68 -35.39
CA PHE A 475 -13.31 19.48 -34.04
C PHE A 475 -14.35 18.78 -33.15
N ARG A 476 -14.07 17.54 -32.74
CA ARG A 476 -14.96 16.69 -31.91
C ARG A 476 -14.83 17.09 -30.44
N VAL A 477 -15.55 18.13 -30.02
CA VAL A 477 -15.51 18.73 -28.68
C VAL A 477 -15.75 17.68 -27.58
N SER A 478 -16.72 16.79 -27.78
CA SER A 478 -17.08 15.77 -26.82
C SER A 478 -15.96 14.75 -26.62
N LEU A 479 -15.30 14.33 -27.71
CA LEU A 479 -14.15 13.44 -27.65
C LEU A 479 -12.95 14.11 -27.00
N TYR A 480 -12.66 15.37 -27.38
CA TYR A 480 -11.59 16.16 -26.76
C TYR A 480 -11.72 16.21 -25.22
N LYS A 481 -12.93 16.51 -24.72
CA LYS A 481 -13.17 16.56 -23.27
C LYS A 481 -12.98 15.19 -22.61
N ALA A 482 -13.43 14.11 -23.24
CA ALA A 482 -13.23 12.77 -22.70
C ALA A 482 -11.75 12.40 -22.63
N LEU A 483 -10.98 12.70 -23.68
CA LEU A 483 -9.52 12.50 -23.71
C LEU A 483 -8.79 13.37 -22.69
N LEU A 484 -9.12 14.66 -22.59
CA LEU A 484 -8.58 15.55 -21.55
C LEU A 484 -8.72 14.93 -20.16
N PHE A 485 -9.90 14.44 -19.83
CA PHE A 485 -10.15 13.84 -18.52
C PHE A 485 -9.38 12.53 -18.32
N LEU A 486 -9.20 11.70 -19.36
CA LEU A 486 -8.38 10.48 -19.28
C LEU A 486 -6.89 10.79 -19.10
N HIS A 487 -6.38 11.82 -19.80
CA HIS A 487 -5.00 12.29 -19.59
C HIS A 487 -4.80 12.85 -18.17
N VAL A 488 -5.79 13.58 -17.61
CA VAL A 488 -5.79 14.02 -16.20
C VAL A 488 -5.71 12.82 -15.27
N GLN A 489 -6.51 11.77 -15.52
CA GLN A 489 -6.45 10.53 -14.72
C GLN A 489 -5.07 9.89 -14.77
N SER A 490 -4.49 9.77 -15.95
CA SER A 490 -3.17 9.19 -16.15
C SER A 490 -2.09 10.01 -15.44
N ALA A 491 -2.13 11.34 -15.57
CA ALA A 491 -1.17 12.24 -14.96
C ALA A 491 -1.26 12.25 -13.42
N ILE A 492 -2.46 12.16 -12.83
CA ILE A 492 -2.62 12.00 -11.37
C ILE A 492 -2.04 10.66 -10.91
N LYS A 493 -2.34 9.56 -11.62
CA LYS A 493 -1.83 8.22 -11.25
C LYS A 493 -0.31 8.12 -11.36
N SER A 494 0.29 8.80 -12.32
CA SER A 494 1.76 8.83 -12.49
C SER A 494 2.47 9.84 -11.60
N GLY A 495 1.74 10.68 -10.87
CA GLY A 495 2.30 11.76 -10.05
C GLY A 495 2.72 13.01 -10.83
N GLY A 496 2.36 13.12 -12.12
CA GLY A 496 2.61 14.32 -12.93
C GLY A 496 1.67 15.49 -12.63
N LEU A 497 0.47 15.21 -12.10
CA LEU A 497 -0.46 16.19 -11.55
C LEU A 497 -0.65 15.93 -10.06
N ASN A 498 -0.41 16.95 -9.24
CA ASN A 498 -0.40 16.86 -7.78
C ASN A 498 -1.23 17.97 -7.17
N LEU A 499 -1.57 17.82 -5.89
CA LEU A 499 -2.27 18.83 -5.09
C LEU A 499 -1.36 19.26 -3.93
N GLU A 500 -1.24 20.56 -3.70
CA GLU A 500 -0.43 21.08 -2.60
C GLU A 500 -0.95 20.61 -1.22
N HIS A 501 -2.26 20.62 -1.05
CA HIS A 501 -2.92 20.32 0.23
C HIS A 501 -3.70 19.01 0.14
N SER A 502 -2.97 17.88 0.12
CA SER A 502 -3.50 16.53 -0.02
C SER A 502 -2.72 15.55 0.86
N TYR A 503 -3.35 14.46 1.30
CA TYR A 503 -2.64 13.36 1.94
C TYR A 503 -2.18 12.32 0.93
N LYS A 504 -2.94 12.12 -0.15
CA LYS A 504 -2.70 11.06 -1.14
C LYS A 504 -2.02 11.55 -2.42
N TYR A 505 -2.31 12.78 -2.84
CA TYR A 505 -1.99 13.33 -4.16
C TYR A 505 -1.05 14.54 -4.12
N ARG A 506 -0.26 14.67 -3.06
CA ARG A 506 0.78 15.72 -2.99
C ARG A 506 2.00 15.35 -3.84
N PRO A 507 2.85 16.33 -4.19
CA PRO A 507 4.05 16.11 -4.96
C PRO A 507 4.94 15.02 -4.37
N PRO A 508 5.58 14.18 -5.20
CA PRO A 508 6.56 13.20 -4.73
C PRO A 508 7.68 13.80 -3.91
N ASP A 509 8.08 15.04 -4.23
CA ASP A 509 9.15 15.76 -3.53
C ASP A 509 8.82 16.06 -2.06
N ASP A 510 7.53 16.15 -1.69
CA ASP A 510 7.11 16.29 -0.29
C ASP A 510 7.45 15.08 0.59
N TYR A 511 7.70 13.93 -0.03
CA TYR A 511 8.12 12.70 0.66
C TYR A 511 9.64 12.56 0.72
N LEU A 512 10.36 13.36 -0.04
CA LEU A 512 11.81 13.34 -0.12
C LEU A 512 12.39 14.48 0.72
N ILE A 513 13.61 14.25 1.20
CA ILE A 513 14.39 15.32 1.81
C ILE A 513 14.93 16.18 0.67
N ASP A 514 14.67 17.48 0.72
CA ASP A 514 15.17 18.38 -0.30
C ASP A 514 16.71 18.32 -0.40
N ARG A 515 17.24 18.56 -1.59
CA ARG A 515 18.67 18.41 -1.88
C ARG A 515 19.55 19.31 -1.02
N ALA A 516 19.10 20.54 -0.72
CA ALA A 516 19.86 21.49 0.09
C ALA A 516 19.91 21.03 1.56
N ARG A 517 18.80 20.55 2.10
CA ARG A 517 18.74 19.95 3.43
C ARG A 517 19.55 18.67 3.50
N TRP A 518 19.48 17.80 2.49
CA TRP A 518 20.29 16.59 2.42
C TRP A 518 21.78 16.91 2.44
N GLN A 519 22.24 17.88 1.64
CA GLN A 519 23.65 18.29 1.61
C GLN A 519 24.12 18.89 2.94
N ARG A 520 23.27 19.66 3.63
CA ARG A 520 23.61 20.27 4.91
C ARG A 520 23.58 19.30 6.08
N ASP A 521 22.57 18.45 6.14
CA ASP A 521 22.26 17.65 7.32
C ASP A 521 22.50 16.15 7.10
N LYS A 522 23.15 15.75 5.99
CA LYS A 522 23.33 14.36 5.53
C LYS A 522 23.81 13.41 6.64
N GLU A 523 24.89 13.78 7.33
CA GLU A 523 25.48 12.93 8.37
C GLU A 523 24.52 12.70 9.53
N GLN A 524 23.87 13.77 9.99
CA GLN A 524 22.87 13.68 11.08
C GLN A 524 21.61 12.91 10.67
N LEU A 525 21.20 13.02 9.42
CA LEU A 525 20.03 12.30 8.89
C LEU A 525 20.32 10.81 8.77
N ILE A 526 21.52 10.45 8.32
CA ILE A 526 22.01 9.07 8.22
C ILE A 526 22.12 8.46 9.62
N GLU A 527 22.76 9.15 10.56
CA GLU A 527 22.90 8.72 11.96
C GLU A 527 21.52 8.52 12.62
N ARG A 528 20.61 9.48 12.45
CA ARG A 528 19.24 9.38 12.99
C ARG A 528 18.45 8.22 12.41
N ALA A 529 18.68 7.90 11.15
CA ALA A 529 18.02 6.80 10.47
C ALA A 529 18.68 5.45 10.79
N GLY A 530 19.86 5.43 11.43
CA GLY A 530 20.65 4.23 11.66
C GLY A 530 21.13 3.60 10.36
N LEU A 531 21.43 4.45 9.37
CA LEU A 531 21.82 4.07 8.00
C LEU A 531 23.30 4.31 7.74
N GLU A 532 24.14 4.39 8.77
CA GLU A 532 25.59 4.66 8.65
C GLU A 532 26.27 3.61 7.76
N ALA A 533 25.81 2.37 7.83
CA ALA A 533 26.29 1.30 6.97
C ALA A 533 26.03 1.54 5.47
N PHE A 534 25.04 2.37 5.13
CA PHE A 534 24.69 2.70 3.73
C PHE A 534 25.43 3.92 3.18
N VAL A 535 26.37 4.50 3.94
CA VAL A 535 27.21 5.60 3.44
C VAL A 535 28.07 5.14 2.27
N ASP A 536 28.53 3.88 2.32
CA ASP A 536 29.15 3.20 1.19
C ASP A 536 28.25 2.04 0.71
N PRO A 537 27.51 2.23 -0.40
CA PRO A 537 26.65 1.18 -0.93
C PRO A 537 27.39 -0.08 -1.36
N HIS A 538 28.67 0.03 -1.77
CA HIS A 538 29.45 -1.13 -2.19
C HIS A 538 29.76 -2.05 -1.01
N MET A 539 30.13 -1.50 0.14
CA MET A 539 30.34 -2.30 1.35
C MET A 539 29.07 -3.07 1.76
N VAL A 540 27.92 -2.43 1.66
CA VAL A 540 26.63 -3.08 1.99
C VAL A 540 26.31 -4.19 1.01
N LEU A 541 26.55 -3.98 -0.28
CA LEU A 541 26.32 -4.99 -1.31
C LEU A 541 27.26 -6.17 -1.13
N ASP A 542 28.54 -5.93 -0.82
CA ASP A 542 29.52 -6.96 -0.57
C ASP A 542 29.17 -7.80 0.67
N GLU A 543 28.77 -7.14 1.79
CA GLU A 543 28.28 -7.85 2.99
C GLU A 543 27.03 -8.69 2.71
N LEU A 544 26.09 -8.16 1.91
CA LEU A 544 24.90 -8.90 1.51
C LEU A 544 25.23 -10.09 0.62
N ASP A 545 26.16 -9.93 -0.30
CA ASP A 545 26.61 -10.99 -1.21
C ASP A 545 27.33 -12.10 -0.43
N GLU A 546 28.20 -11.74 0.50
CA GLU A 546 28.84 -12.70 1.40
C GLU A 546 27.83 -13.43 2.30
N ALA A 547 26.85 -12.71 2.86
CA ALA A 547 25.81 -13.30 3.68
C ALA A 547 24.94 -14.27 2.86
N LEU A 548 24.56 -13.87 1.64
CA LEU A 548 23.83 -14.69 0.69
C LEU A 548 24.60 -15.93 0.30
N HIS A 549 25.89 -15.78 -0.04
CA HIS A 549 26.78 -16.89 -0.40
C HIS A 549 26.91 -17.91 0.75
N ARG A 550 27.15 -17.43 1.98
CA ARG A 550 27.17 -18.30 3.17
C ARG A 550 25.86 -19.07 3.35
N GLN A 551 24.72 -18.39 3.15
CA GLN A 551 23.41 -19.04 3.27
C GLN A 551 23.16 -20.06 2.16
N TYR A 552 23.61 -19.78 0.94
CA TYR A 552 23.58 -20.77 -0.16
C TYR A 552 24.40 -22.02 0.16
N LEU A 553 25.60 -21.88 0.72
CA LEU A 553 26.41 -23.01 1.12
C LEU A 553 25.73 -23.86 2.19
N ILE A 554 25.13 -23.23 3.22
CA ILE A 554 24.38 -23.92 4.28
C ILE A 554 23.16 -24.63 3.69
N SER A 555 22.40 -23.95 2.83
CA SER A 555 21.21 -24.51 2.20
C SER A 555 21.55 -25.70 1.28
N ASN A 556 22.60 -25.57 0.50
CA ASN A 556 23.10 -26.67 -0.35
C ASN A 556 23.57 -27.85 0.49
N GLY A 557 24.30 -27.61 1.59
CA GLY A 557 24.70 -28.63 2.54
C GLY A 557 23.49 -29.37 3.12
N ASN A 558 22.47 -28.64 3.58
CA ASN A 558 21.24 -29.21 4.11
C ASN A 558 20.43 -30.01 3.05
N ILE A 559 20.46 -29.59 1.80
CA ILE A 559 19.83 -30.29 0.69
C ILE A 559 20.55 -31.62 0.41
N ILE A 560 21.90 -31.57 0.32
CA ILE A 560 22.73 -32.74 0.05
C ILE A 560 22.61 -33.77 1.19
N GLU A 561 22.59 -33.31 2.44
CA GLU A 561 22.44 -34.16 3.63
C GLU A 561 20.99 -34.64 3.86
N GLY A 562 20.04 -34.24 3.02
CA GLY A 562 18.63 -34.63 3.15
C GLY A 562 17.91 -33.97 4.33
N LYS A 563 18.48 -32.94 4.93
CA LYS A 563 17.93 -32.17 6.05
C LYS A 563 16.89 -31.12 5.62
N ASN A 564 16.86 -30.78 4.32
CA ASN A 564 15.86 -29.85 3.80
C ASN A 564 14.52 -30.55 3.67
N PRO A 565 13.47 -30.09 4.38
CA PRO A 565 12.15 -30.75 4.34
C PRO A 565 11.40 -30.59 3.01
N PHE A 566 11.83 -29.62 2.19
CA PHE A 566 11.13 -29.24 0.96
C PHE A 566 11.76 -29.82 -0.31
N ILE A 567 13.03 -30.21 -0.28
CA ILE A 567 13.75 -30.72 -1.46
C ILE A 567 14.24 -32.15 -1.15
N LYS A 568 13.86 -33.11 -2.01
CA LYS A 568 14.34 -34.48 -1.94
C LYS A 568 14.94 -34.89 -3.27
N PHE A 569 16.20 -35.34 -3.25
CA PHE A 569 16.85 -35.94 -4.43
C PHE A 569 16.44 -37.40 -4.63
N GLY A 570 16.08 -37.75 -5.84
CA GLY A 570 15.86 -39.11 -6.27
C GLY A 570 17.17 -39.81 -6.68
N LYS A 571 17.16 -41.13 -6.70
CA LYS A 571 18.31 -41.98 -7.09
C LYS A 571 18.86 -41.70 -8.50
N ASN A 572 18.09 -41.07 -9.37
CA ASN A 572 18.43 -40.75 -10.76
C ASN A 572 18.85 -39.28 -10.98
N GLY A 573 19.25 -38.54 -9.92
CA GLY A 573 19.66 -37.15 -10.02
C GLY A 573 18.50 -36.15 -10.20
N GLY A 574 17.24 -36.62 -10.29
CA GLY A 574 16.06 -35.74 -10.27
C GLY A 574 15.74 -35.32 -8.84
N PHE A 575 15.06 -34.19 -8.68
CA PHE A 575 14.61 -33.71 -7.37
C PHE A 575 13.10 -33.48 -7.33
N THR A 576 12.51 -33.66 -6.15
CA THR A 576 11.10 -33.38 -5.89
C THR A 576 10.99 -32.24 -4.86
N LEU A 577 10.10 -31.30 -5.12
CA LEU A 577 9.76 -30.23 -4.18
C LEU A 577 8.50 -30.58 -3.42
N ALA A 578 8.57 -30.56 -2.10
CA ALA A 578 7.40 -30.64 -1.23
C ALA A 578 7.05 -29.22 -0.79
N THR A 579 6.01 -28.61 -1.37
CA THR A 579 5.47 -27.35 -0.86
C THR A 579 4.76 -27.60 0.48
N PRO A 580 4.91 -26.73 1.50
CA PRO A 580 4.13 -26.85 2.73
C PRO A 580 2.65 -26.74 2.36
N GLN A 581 1.90 -27.78 2.68
CA GLN A 581 0.44 -27.81 2.48
C GLN A 581 -0.20 -26.81 3.45
N THR A 582 -0.65 -25.68 2.93
CA THR A 582 -1.74 -24.93 3.56
C THR A 582 -3.04 -25.65 3.16
N GLY A 583 -3.54 -26.48 4.06
CA GLY A 583 -4.85 -27.12 4.11
C GLY A 583 -5.66 -27.18 2.80
N GLY A 584 -5.48 -28.24 2.00
CA GLY A 584 -6.29 -28.51 0.81
C GLY A 584 -5.54 -29.45 -0.12
N GLU A 585 -6.07 -30.65 -0.29
CA GLU A 585 -5.56 -31.69 -1.18
C GLU A 585 -5.39 -31.17 -2.61
N ARG A 586 -4.16 -30.99 -3.05
CA ARG A 586 -3.78 -31.12 -4.46
C ARG A 586 -2.40 -31.74 -4.55
N ARG A 587 -2.36 -33.03 -4.73
CA ARG A 587 -1.20 -33.76 -5.23
C ARG A 587 -1.03 -33.40 -6.71
N GLY A 588 -0.17 -32.43 -7.01
CA GLY A 588 0.37 -32.19 -8.34
C GLY A 588 1.82 -32.63 -8.34
N ALA A 589 2.14 -33.67 -9.05
CA ALA A 589 3.51 -34.01 -9.40
C ALA A 589 4.03 -32.93 -10.35
N PHE A 590 4.83 -32.00 -9.83
CA PHE A 590 5.59 -31.07 -10.67
C PHE A 590 6.84 -31.78 -11.17
N THR A 591 6.72 -32.48 -12.29
CA THR A 591 7.81 -32.76 -13.20
C THR A 591 7.88 -31.62 -14.20
N ALA A 592 8.44 -30.52 -13.83
CA ALA A 592 8.75 -29.45 -14.76
C ALA A 592 9.97 -28.69 -14.27
N LEU A 593 10.82 -28.36 -15.19
CA LEU A 593 11.85 -27.34 -15.05
C LEU A 593 11.23 -26.11 -14.35
N LEU A 594 11.48 -26.00 -13.05
CA LEU A 594 11.09 -24.81 -12.29
C LEU A 594 11.91 -23.64 -12.81
N PRO A 595 11.27 -22.53 -13.21
CA PRO A 595 11.99 -21.30 -13.46
C PRO A 595 12.81 -20.93 -12.20
N ARG A 596 14.01 -20.43 -12.38
CA ARG A 596 14.89 -19.95 -11.28
C ARG A 596 14.19 -19.07 -10.26
N THR A 597 13.13 -18.40 -10.65
CA THR A 597 12.29 -17.51 -9.83
C THR A 597 11.54 -18.24 -8.70
N GLU A 598 11.11 -19.48 -8.86
CA GLU A 598 10.40 -20.21 -7.79
C GLU A 598 11.35 -20.85 -6.77
N LEU A 599 12.56 -21.20 -7.17
CA LEU A 599 13.62 -21.58 -6.24
C LEU A 599 14.00 -20.41 -5.31
N CYS A 600 14.03 -19.18 -5.83
CA CYS A 600 14.25 -17.97 -5.05
C CYS A 600 13.10 -17.66 -4.08
N ALA A 601 11.84 -17.98 -4.41
CA ALA A 601 10.70 -17.76 -3.53
C ALA A 601 10.69 -18.72 -2.33
N SER A 602 11.03 -20.00 -2.53
CA SER A 602 11.16 -20.98 -1.44
C SER A 602 12.40 -20.73 -0.56
N LEU A 603 13.47 -20.24 -1.13
CA LEU A 603 14.64 -19.73 -0.41
C LEU A 603 14.29 -18.45 0.38
N GLY A 604 13.48 -17.55 -0.18
CA GLY A 604 12.97 -16.36 0.49
C GLY A 604 12.21 -16.68 1.77
N ASP A 605 11.35 -17.70 1.78
CA ASP A 605 10.60 -18.13 2.97
C ASP A 605 11.50 -18.73 4.05
N THR A 606 12.57 -19.43 3.67
CA THR A 606 13.57 -19.98 4.62
C THR A 606 14.47 -18.86 5.16
N LEU A 607 14.81 -17.88 4.34
CA LEU A 607 15.57 -16.70 4.70
C LEU A 607 14.77 -15.73 5.59
N TYR A 608 13.43 -15.74 5.49
CA TYR A 608 12.54 -14.87 6.29
C TYR A 608 12.31 -15.40 7.72
N ARG A 609 12.52 -16.67 7.97
CA ARG A 609 12.31 -17.28 9.31
C ARG A 609 13.49 -17.14 10.24
N GLU A 610 14.67 -16.86 9.71
CA GLU A 610 15.82 -16.50 10.53
C GLU A 610 16.24 -15.05 10.23
N PRO A 611 16.43 -14.19 11.25
CA PRO A 611 16.87 -12.82 11.02
C PRO A 611 18.29 -12.84 10.45
N ILE A 612 18.38 -12.79 9.13
CA ILE A 612 19.62 -12.96 8.37
C ILE A 612 20.60 -11.82 8.61
N HIS A 613 20.10 -10.65 8.97
CA HIS A 613 20.95 -9.51 9.31
C HIS A 613 20.16 -8.46 10.12
N PRO A 614 20.79 -7.83 11.13
CA PRO A 614 20.23 -6.67 11.79
C PRO A 614 19.79 -5.54 10.84
N LEU A 615 20.38 -5.49 9.65
CA LEU A 615 20.09 -4.55 8.58
C LEU A 615 18.66 -4.73 8.01
N CYS A 616 18.22 -5.96 7.75
CA CYS A 616 16.87 -6.22 7.23
C CYS A 616 15.79 -5.86 8.27
N GLY A 617 16.09 -6.10 9.56
CA GLY A 617 15.22 -5.64 10.66
C GLY A 617 15.15 -4.12 10.74
N ARG A 618 16.24 -3.41 10.45
CA ARG A 618 16.29 -1.94 10.42
C ARG A 618 15.56 -1.36 9.22
N ILE A 619 15.68 -1.96 8.05
CA ILE A 619 14.93 -1.55 6.86
C ILE A 619 13.43 -1.77 7.07
N ALA A 620 13.03 -2.90 7.64
CA ALA A 620 11.63 -3.18 7.99
C ALA A 620 11.09 -2.21 9.06
N ALA A 621 11.91 -1.86 10.07
CA ALA A 621 11.55 -0.87 11.07
C ALA A 621 11.43 0.54 10.46
N LEU A 622 12.33 0.91 9.55
CA LEU A 622 12.28 2.18 8.82
C LEU A 622 11.04 2.24 7.93
N ALA A 623 10.73 1.17 7.20
CA ALA A 623 9.52 1.05 6.40
C ALA A 623 8.23 1.17 7.24
N ALA A 624 8.24 0.64 8.46
CA ALA A 624 7.12 0.76 9.40
C ALA A 624 6.95 2.17 10.01
N THR A 625 8.00 2.99 10.00
CA THR A 625 7.96 4.36 10.51
C THR A 625 7.63 5.40 9.44
N LEU A 626 7.72 5.02 8.17
CA LEU A 626 7.37 5.88 7.04
C LEU A 626 5.87 5.79 6.75
N SER A 627 5.30 6.88 6.25
CA SER A 627 3.91 6.87 5.76
C SER A 627 3.73 5.82 4.66
N PRO A 628 2.55 5.16 4.55
CA PRO A 628 2.33 4.03 3.66
C PRO A 628 2.88 4.15 2.22
N PRO A 629 2.82 5.32 1.54
CA PRO A 629 3.43 5.45 0.20
C PRO A 629 4.96 5.42 0.20
N ALA A 630 5.61 5.83 1.27
CA ALA A 630 7.07 5.78 1.37
C ALA A 630 7.57 4.36 1.72
N ALA A 631 6.80 3.63 2.53
CA ALA A 631 7.04 2.22 2.81
C ALA A 631 6.92 1.35 1.55
N LEU A 632 5.92 1.63 0.69
CA LEU A 632 5.77 0.98 -0.62
C LEU A 632 6.96 1.26 -1.55
N ARG A 633 7.47 2.50 -1.58
CA ARG A 633 8.64 2.84 -2.41
C ARG A 633 9.94 2.22 -1.93
N ILE A 634 10.13 2.06 -0.63
CA ILE A 634 11.30 1.33 -0.08
C ILE A 634 11.15 -0.17 -0.39
N HIS A 635 9.94 -0.70 -0.30
CA HIS A 635 9.65 -2.07 -0.75
C HIS A 635 9.94 -2.24 -2.24
N ASP A 636 9.54 -1.28 -3.08
CA ASP A 636 9.79 -1.31 -4.52
C ASP A 636 11.28 -1.10 -4.87
N LEU A 637 12.01 -0.28 -4.11
CA LEU A 637 13.47 -0.15 -4.24
C LEU A 637 14.22 -1.42 -3.82
N CYS A 638 13.73 -2.12 -2.80
CA CYS A 638 14.33 -3.39 -2.37
C CYS A 638 13.90 -4.59 -3.23
N TRP A 639 12.77 -4.52 -3.94
CA TRP A 639 12.16 -5.63 -4.67
C TRP A 639 11.85 -5.32 -6.14
N GLY A 640 11.79 -4.04 -6.53
CA GLY A 640 11.34 -3.59 -7.87
C GLY A 640 12.35 -3.72 -9.00
N ASP A 641 13.63 -3.94 -8.72
CA ASP A 641 14.66 -4.10 -9.77
C ASP A 641 14.79 -5.53 -10.33
N ARG A 642 13.90 -6.45 -9.93
CA ARG A 642 13.87 -7.79 -10.51
C ARG A 642 13.50 -7.79 -12.00
N ASP A 643 12.63 -6.89 -12.43
CA ASP A 643 12.20 -6.84 -13.84
C ASP A 643 13.22 -6.13 -14.76
N ARG A 644 14.09 -5.24 -14.22
CA ARG A 644 15.13 -4.56 -15.00
C ARG A 644 16.42 -5.36 -15.20
N LEU A 645 16.67 -6.36 -14.39
CA LEU A 645 17.81 -7.27 -14.58
C LEU A 645 17.53 -8.37 -15.60
N HIS A 646 16.29 -8.59 -16.01
CA HIS A 646 15.93 -9.54 -17.06
C HIS A 646 16.00 -9.00 -18.48
N ASP A 647 16.09 -7.68 -18.70
CA ASP A 647 16.15 -7.06 -20.03
C ASP A 647 17.56 -6.97 -20.63
N ARG A 648 18.58 -7.59 -20.01
CA ARG A 648 19.96 -7.62 -20.52
C ARG A 648 20.49 -9.05 -20.75
N ALA A 649 19.67 -9.91 -21.32
CA ALA A 649 20.16 -11.15 -21.95
C ALA A 649 20.00 -11.06 -23.47
N PRO A 650 20.96 -11.57 -24.26
CA PRO A 650 20.93 -11.40 -25.72
C PRO A 650 19.72 -12.09 -26.32
N GLN A 651 19.09 -11.37 -27.24
CA GLN A 651 18.07 -11.90 -28.13
C GLN A 651 18.69 -13.01 -28.99
N ASP A 652 18.22 -14.23 -28.79
CA ASP A 652 18.24 -15.27 -29.82
C ASP A 652 16.83 -15.79 -30.02
N ASP A 653 16.43 -15.78 -31.27
CA ASP A 653 15.13 -16.08 -31.82
C ASP A 653 14.57 -17.42 -31.43
N ALA A 654 13.33 -17.46 -30.95
CA ALA A 654 12.39 -18.55 -31.26
C ALA A 654 10.95 -18.11 -30.96
N HIS A 655 10.14 -18.11 -32.00
CA HIS A 655 8.70 -17.95 -32.01
C HIS A 655 7.97 -18.86 -31.02
N LEU A 656 7.17 -18.29 -30.11
CA LEU A 656 6.06 -18.97 -29.43
C LEU A 656 4.90 -17.98 -29.21
N PRO A 657 3.64 -18.45 -29.36
CA PRO A 657 2.49 -17.55 -29.55
C PRO A 657 2.00 -16.93 -28.24
N SER A 658 1.59 -15.68 -28.37
CA SER A 658 1.01 -14.81 -27.37
C SER A 658 -0.42 -15.21 -26.96
N HIS A 659 -0.58 -16.29 -26.20
CA HIS A 659 -1.85 -16.57 -25.53
C HIS A 659 -1.57 -17.21 -24.16
N GLN A 660 -1.37 -16.38 -23.15
CA GLN A 660 -1.69 -16.61 -21.72
C GLN A 660 -0.96 -15.57 -20.84
N ARG A 661 -1.38 -14.33 -20.94
CA ARG A 661 -1.09 -13.33 -19.91
C ARG A 661 -2.39 -12.63 -19.53
N SER A 662 -3.21 -13.33 -18.76
CA SER A 662 -4.27 -12.69 -17.98
C SER A 662 -4.64 -13.64 -16.85
N GLY A 663 -4.25 -13.29 -15.63
CA GLY A 663 -4.79 -13.96 -14.46
C GLY A 663 -3.82 -14.28 -13.32
N ILE A 664 -2.86 -13.42 -13.00
CA ILE A 664 -2.22 -13.45 -11.66
C ILE A 664 -1.83 -11.99 -11.32
N GLY A 665 -2.74 -11.30 -10.72
CA GLY A 665 -2.48 -9.95 -10.22
C GLY A 665 -3.69 -9.42 -9.50
N ALA A 666 -3.98 -9.90 -8.31
CA ALA A 666 -4.86 -9.23 -7.33
C ALA A 666 -5.22 -10.10 -6.11
N TYR A 667 -4.30 -10.85 -5.51
CA TYR A 667 -4.52 -11.42 -4.17
C TYR A 667 -3.18 -11.59 -3.44
N GLY A 668 -2.59 -10.51 -3.00
CA GLY A 668 -1.33 -10.50 -2.25
C GLY A 668 -1.21 -9.40 -1.19
N GLU A 669 -2.20 -8.55 -1.00
CA GLU A 669 -2.00 -7.29 -0.26
C GLU A 669 -2.81 -7.11 1.02
N LEU A 670 -3.29 -8.12 1.70
CA LEU A 670 -4.05 -7.88 2.95
C LEU A 670 -3.83 -8.88 4.09
N ALA A 671 -2.75 -9.62 4.13
CA ALA A 671 -2.53 -10.63 5.19
C ALA A 671 -1.57 -10.23 6.32
N PHE A 672 -0.90 -9.07 6.29
CA PHE A 672 0.19 -8.78 7.23
C PHE A 672 -0.12 -7.85 8.43
N LEU A 673 -1.37 -7.43 8.64
CA LEU A 673 -1.70 -6.54 9.77
C LEU A 673 -2.88 -6.95 10.65
N ARG A 674 -3.27 -8.23 10.69
CA ARG A 674 -4.22 -8.68 11.74
C ARG A 674 -3.88 -10.08 12.21
N GLY A 675 -3.04 -10.19 13.23
CA GLY A 675 -3.02 -11.34 14.12
C GLY A 675 -4.38 -11.45 14.81
N ARG A 676 -5.19 -12.44 14.45
CA ARG A 676 -6.37 -12.86 15.20
C ARG A 676 -5.95 -13.95 16.17
N PRO A 677 -6.40 -13.90 17.44
CA PRO A 677 -6.32 -15.05 18.33
C PRO A 677 -7.35 -16.13 17.92
N PRO A 678 -7.09 -17.41 18.17
CA PRO A 678 -8.01 -18.49 17.83
C PRO A 678 -9.11 -18.68 18.89
N GLY A 679 -10.34 -18.97 18.41
CA GLY A 679 -11.35 -19.71 19.15
C GLY A 679 -12.39 -18.89 19.90
N GLY A 680 -13.60 -18.81 19.37
CA GLY A 680 -14.81 -18.40 20.06
C GLY A 680 -16.03 -18.75 19.22
N GLN A 681 -16.77 -19.73 19.68
CA GLN A 681 -17.95 -20.32 19.07
C GLN A 681 -19.02 -19.31 18.65
N ARG A 682 -19.59 -19.53 17.45
CA ARG A 682 -20.85 -18.89 17.02
C ARG A 682 -22.03 -19.57 17.71
N SER A 683 -22.78 -18.84 18.50
CA SER A 683 -24.18 -19.16 18.78
C SER A 683 -25.09 -18.33 17.86
N ARG A 684 -25.92 -19.04 17.13
CA ARG A 684 -27.09 -18.49 16.40
C ARG A 684 -28.11 -17.98 17.41
N LEU A 685 -28.65 -16.81 17.21
CA LEU A 685 -30.03 -16.50 17.59
C LEU A 685 -30.63 -15.59 16.52
N ALA A 686 -31.77 -16.07 16.08
CA ALA A 686 -32.63 -15.47 15.06
C ALA A 686 -33.63 -14.49 15.71
N THR A 687 -34.16 -13.62 14.83
CA THR A 687 -35.48 -12.96 14.88
C THR A 687 -35.80 -11.97 16.02
N HIS A 688 -35.89 -10.73 15.76
CA HIS A 688 -37.11 -9.95 15.35
C HIS A 688 -36.69 -8.61 14.77
#